data_b866d974fc25ccbd5c2c3d0d439e60e0
#
_entry.id   b866d974fc25ccbd5c2c3d0d439e60e0
#
_cell.length_a   1.000
_cell.length_b   1.000
_cell.length_c   1.000
_cell.angle_alpha   90.00
_cell.angle_beta   90.00
_cell.angle_gamma   90.00
#
_symmetry.space_group_name_H-M   'P 1'
#
loop_
_entity.id
_entity.type
_entity.pdbx_description
1 polymer ?
#
loop_
_entity_poly.entity_id
_entity_poly.type
_entity_poly.pdbx_seq_one_letter_code
_entity_poly.pdbx_strand_id
1 'polypeptide(L)'
;TSISVMNDPGWTKRSKVQRYTANINSTYNIFKNLTLNLIGNASFRKQQAPGTLGSQADPVSGEVKRDFDINPYSFALNTSRTLDPNEYYVRNYAPFNIFHELDNNYMDLKVTDMRFQGEMKWKPIQKVELSILGAYKYSSTTQNHYVKDYSNQAWAYRAMDDATMQQANPWLYTDPDKINTLPESVLPVGGFYRDTKYTMSSYDLRSTVSYNDVFNENHIVNFFGGMELNATDRSKVWFNGAGMQYGMGMLSSYDYLFFKQGNEENTPYNTVDETKARQVAFFATGTYSWKGRYTVNGTVRYEGSNKLGKSRSARWLPTWNISGAWNAHEETWFSKLNSILSNLTLKASYSLTADRGPAFVSNSLAMVSSYNPWRPNADVMESGLGILQGKNSELTYEKKHELNLGIDLGFLDNRINFSMDWYKRKNYDLIGWLSTTGLDGEIGKYANVASMRSHGIELTLSTRNIAKKDFKWNTDFIFSKTKNKVTDLEAFSSVMDMVSGYGFAMQGYPVRSLFSLDFRGLNEEGLPTFINENGELTTSNINFQERNNKSHLIYEGTTDPTITGSLGNVFSYKGLKLNVFITYSFGNVIRLDPVFSNQYTDLDAMPKEFKNRWMRPGDEHRTNIPVIADKYMNVNDSYLSRAYNAYNYSSDRIAKGDFIRLKEISLSYDLPKKWIEPLKISNLGLKLQATNLFLLYADDKLNGQDPEFFNTGGVAVPMAK
;
A
#
# COMPACT_ATOMS: atom_id res chain seq x y z
N THR A 1 14.21 18.57 -23.74
CA THR A 1 14.55 17.14 -23.68
C THR A 1 15.41 16.87 -22.47
N SER A 2 15.11 15.81 -21.72
CA SER A 2 15.94 15.33 -20.61
C SER A 2 16.14 13.82 -20.69
N ILE A 3 17.32 13.38 -20.31
CA ILE A 3 17.66 11.96 -20.20
C ILE A 3 18.19 11.76 -18.78
N SER A 4 17.72 10.71 -18.08
CA SER A 4 18.27 10.34 -16.79
C SER A 4 18.58 8.85 -16.73
N VAL A 5 19.65 8.52 -16.02
CA VAL A 5 20.08 7.15 -15.75
C VAL A 5 20.19 7.00 -14.24
N MET A 6 19.55 5.97 -13.72
CA MET A 6 19.64 5.60 -12.32
C MET A 6 20.19 4.17 -12.23
N ASN A 7 21.19 3.98 -11.39
CA ASN A 7 21.70 2.68 -11.02
C ASN A 7 21.76 2.60 -9.50
N ASP A 8 20.91 1.77 -8.92
CA ASP A 8 20.82 1.55 -7.47
C ASP A 8 21.18 0.08 -7.22
N PRO A 9 22.34 -0.22 -6.63
CA PRO A 9 22.74 -1.60 -6.36
C PRO A 9 21.93 -2.25 -5.22
N GLY A 10 21.04 -1.48 -4.57
CA GLY A 10 20.36 -1.93 -3.37
C GLY A 10 21.29 -2.09 -2.17
N TRP A 11 20.76 -2.45 -1.04
CA TRP A 11 21.52 -2.67 0.20
C TRP A 11 21.58 -4.13 0.64
N THR A 12 20.75 -4.98 0.04
CA THR A 12 20.77 -6.43 0.23
C THR A 12 21.35 -7.11 -1.01
N LYS A 13 21.95 -8.29 -0.84
CA LYS A 13 22.37 -9.13 -1.97
C LYS A 13 21.19 -9.41 -2.88
N ARG A 14 21.43 -9.39 -4.19
CA ARG A 14 20.41 -9.61 -5.25
C ARG A 14 19.30 -8.57 -5.33
N SER A 15 19.43 -7.42 -4.64
CA SER A 15 18.54 -6.27 -4.84
C SER A 15 19.25 -5.22 -5.70
N LYS A 16 18.75 -4.99 -6.92
CA LYS A 16 19.37 -4.10 -7.88
C LYS A 16 18.31 -3.45 -8.77
N VAL A 17 18.40 -2.14 -8.97
CA VAL A 17 17.51 -1.40 -9.86
C VAL A 17 18.32 -0.57 -10.85
N GLN A 18 18.00 -0.68 -12.13
CA GLN A 18 18.51 0.18 -13.19
C GLN A 18 17.33 0.79 -13.93
N ARG A 19 17.33 2.11 -14.12
CA ARG A 19 16.28 2.83 -14.83
C ARG A 19 16.86 3.85 -15.79
N TYR A 20 16.36 3.84 -17.00
CA TYR A 20 16.63 4.80 -18.06
C TYR A 20 15.34 5.55 -18.35
N THR A 21 15.37 6.87 -18.31
CA THR A 21 14.20 7.71 -18.59
C THR A 21 14.57 8.77 -19.61
N ALA A 22 13.73 8.92 -20.62
CA ALA A 22 13.83 9.98 -21.62
C ALA A 22 12.51 10.77 -21.64
N ASN A 23 12.62 12.09 -21.62
CA ASN A 23 11.47 13.00 -21.70
C ASN A 23 11.72 14.03 -22.80
N ILE A 24 10.72 14.22 -23.64
CA ILE A 24 10.67 15.23 -24.68
C ILE A 24 9.43 16.09 -24.39
N ASN A 25 9.63 17.39 -24.33
CA ASN A 25 8.55 18.35 -24.26
C ASN A 25 8.87 19.44 -25.30
N SER A 26 7.97 19.61 -26.26
CA SER A 26 8.14 20.55 -27.36
C SER A 26 6.85 21.34 -27.55
N THR A 27 7.00 22.64 -27.65
CA THR A 27 5.90 23.56 -27.98
C THR A 27 6.21 24.20 -29.32
N TYR A 28 5.27 24.08 -30.25
CA TYR A 28 5.38 24.63 -31.57
C TYR A 28 4.21 25.59 -31.86
N ASN A 29 4.50 26.84 -32.13
CA ASN A 29 3.51 27.86 -32.51
C ASN A 29 3.33 27.81 -34.02
N ILE A 30 2.25 27.13 -34.47
CA ILE A 30 1.91 26.99 -35.89
C ILE A 30 1.52 28.35 -36.43
N PHE A 31 0.66 29.08 -35.69
CA PHE A 31 0.25 30.46 -35.93
C PHE A 31 0.27 31.23 -34.62
N LYS A 32 0.09 32.55 -34.66
CA LYS A 32 0.01 33.40 -33.46
C LYS A 32 -1.07 32.95 -32.45
N ASN A 33 -2.12 32.32 -32.97
CA ASN A 33 -3.28 31.86 -32.20
C ASN A 33 -3.44 30.32 -32.16
N LEU A 34 -2.48 29.56 -32.70
CA LEU A 34 -2.53 28.11 -32.74
C LEU A 34 -1.19 27.50 -32.27
N THR A 35 -1.23 26.78 -31.17
CA THR A 35 -0.07 26.15 -30.54
C THR A 35 -0.26 24.65 -30.49
N LEU A 36 0.79 23.88 -30.81
CA LEU A 36 0.88 22.42 -30.66
C LEU A 36 1.91 22.10 -29.57
N ASN A 37 1.48 21.40 -28.53
CA ASN A 37 2.33 20.86 -27.48
C ASN A 37 2.48 19.35 -27.67
N LEU A 38 3.72 18.86 -27.73
CA LEU A 38 4.04 17.44 -27.84
C LEU A 38 4.85 17.01 -26.62
N ILE A 39 4.38 15.97 -25.93
CA ILE A 39 5.05 15.39 -24.77
C ILE A 39 5.28 13.91 -25.06
N GLY A 40 6.52 13.47 -24.95
CA GLY A 40 6.93 12.08 -25.02
C GLY A 40 7.70 11.70 -23.75
N ASN A 41 7.29 10.64 -23.07
CA ASN A 41 8.00 10.08 -21.94
C ASN A 41 8.23 8.59 -22.19
N ALA A 42 9.45 8.12 -21.96
CA ALA A 42 9.78 6.71 -22.00
C ALA A 42 10.63 6.35 -20.78
N SER A 43 10.30 5.26 -20.13
CA SER A 43 11.05 4.73 -18.99
C SER A 43 11.25 3.22 -19.15
N PHE A 44 12.49 2.77 -19.01
CA PHE A 44 12.87 1.37 -19.03
C PHE A 44 13.53 1.05 -17.69
N ARG A 45 12.96 0.10 -16.95
CA ARG A 45 13.47 -0.32 -15.64
C ARG A 45 13.77 -1.81 -15.67
N LYS A 46 14.96 -2.18 -15.22
CA LYS A 46 15.33 -3.53 -14.84
C LYS A 46 15.52 -3.58 -13.35
N GLN A 47 14.91 -4.56 -12.70
CA GLN A 47 15.04 -4.78 -11.27
C GLN A 47 15.28 -6.25 -11.02
N GLN A 48 16.19 -6.57 -10.12
CA GLN A 48 16.38 -7.90 -9.57
C GLN A 48 16.06 -7.88 -8.08
N ALA A 49 15.38 -8.91 -7.59
CA ALA A 49 14.98 -9.06 -6.19
C ALA A 49 15.06 -10.54 -5.79
N PRO A 50 15.18 -10.86 -4.49
CA PRO A 50 14.99 -12.24 -4.00
C PRO A 50 13.65 -12.80 -4.46
N GLY A 51 13.61 -14.11 -4.76
CA GLY A 51 12.47 -14.73 -5.43
C GLY A 51 11.28 -14.96 -4.50
N THR A 52 11.53 -15.34 -3.25
CA THR A 52 10.48 -15.63 -2.27
C THR A 52 10.68 -14.77 -1.03
N LEU A 53 9.69 -13.93 -0.74
CA LEU A 53 9.71 -12.98 0.37
C LEU A 53 8.48 -13.22 1.26
N GLY A 54 8.66 -13.95 2.35
CA GLY A 54 7.63 -14.27 3.32
C GLY A 54 7.23 -15.74 3.34
N SER A 55 6.88 -16.20 4.53
CA SER A 55 6.31 -17.51 4.83
C SER A 55 4.81 -17.41 5.01
N GLN A 56 4.10 -18.53 4.86
CA GLN A 56 2.68 -18.64 5.15
C GLN A 56 2.49 -19.37 6.47
N ALA A 57 2.00 -18.67 7.47
CA ALA A 57 1.63 -19.25 8.76
C ALA A 57 0.15 -19.61 8.80
N ASP A 58 -0.19 -20.68 9.49
CA ASP A 58 -1.56 -20.98 9.88
C ASP A 58 -2.08 -19.88 10.82
N PRO A 59 -3.20 -19.22 10.50
CA PRO A 59 -3.65 -18.07 11.27
C PRO A 59 -4.13 -18.40 12.69
N VAL A 60 -4.46 -19.66 12.98
CA VAL A 60 -4.97 -20.10 14.28
C VAL A 60 -3.85 -20.63 15.18
N SER A 61 -2.95 -21.46 14.65
CA SER A 61 -1.85 -22.05 15.40
C SER A 61 -0.54 -21.26 15.32
N GLY A 62 -0.39 -20.37 14.32
CA GLY A 62 0.86 -19.68 14.03
C GLY A 62 1.94 -20.57 13.38
N GLU A 63 1.63 -21.83 13.10
CA GLU A 63 2.58 -22.80 12.58
C GLU A 63 2.93 -22.52 11.11
N VAL A 64 4.22 -22.58 10.78
CA VAL A 64 4.74 -22.48 9.41
C VAL A 64 5.21 -23.87 8.97
N LYS A 65 4.38 -24.58 8.21
CA LYS A 65 4.68 -25.94 7.75
C LYS A 65 5.86 -26.00 6.78
N ARG A 66 5.99 -25.01 5.90
CA ARG A 66 7.06 -24.89 4.91
C ARG A 66 7.48 -23.43 4.77
N ASP A 67 8.71 -23.16 5.15
CA ASP A 67 9.24 -21.82 5.14
C ASP A 67 10.23 -21.64 3.98
N PHE A 68 9.80 -20.92 2.93
CA PHE A 68 10.64 -20.57 1.78
C PHE A 68 11.06 -19.11 1.79
N ASP A 69 10.85 -18.39 2.88
CA ASP A 69 11.29 -16.99 2.98
C ASP A 69 12.82 -16.89 2.90
N ILE A 70 13.30 -16.15 1.91
CA ILE A 70 14.71 -15.82 1.72
C ILE A 70 14.94 -14.31 1.75
N ASN A 71 14.00 -13.55 2.34
CA ASN A 71 14.20 -12.14 2.59
C ASN A 71 15.41 -11.95 3.52
N PRO A 72 16.50 -11.28 3.09
CA PRO A 72 17.70 -11.15 3.91
C PRO A 72 17.46 -10.42 5.24
N TYR A 73 16.44 -9.56 5.28
CA TYR A 73 16.07 -8.84 6.50
C TYR A 73 15.36 -9.77 7.50
N SER A 74 14.36 -10.54 7.05
CA SER A 74 13.69 -11.55 7.89
C SER A 74 14.69 -12.58 8.40
N PHE A 75 15.58 -13.07 7.51
CA PHE A 75 16.64 -13.99 7.88
C PHE A 75 17.52 -13.41 8.99
N ALA A 76 17.97 -12.15 8.86
CA ALA A 76 18.82 -11.51 9.86
C ALA A 76 18.10 -11.27 11.19
N LEU A 77 16.77 -11.04 11.19
CA LEU A 77 15.99 -10.88 12.43
C LEU A 77 15.73 -12.19 13.15
N ASN A 78 15.33 -13.23 12.40
CA ASN A 78 14.71 -14.43 12.94
C ASN A 78 15.70 -15.61 13.11
N THR A 79 16.95 -15.47 12.63
CA THR A 79 17.96 -16.52 12.72
C THR A 79 18.85 -16.32 13.95
N SER A 80 19.22 -17.44 14.60
CA SER A 80 20.14 -17.46 15.74
C SER A 80 21.45 -16.73 15.45
N ARG A 81 21.94 -15.98 16.42
CA ARG A 81 23.23 -15.26 16.32
C ARG A 81 24.44 -16.18 16.36
N THR A 82 24.25 -17.45 16.69
CA THR A 82 25.31 -18.47 16.70
C THR A 82 25.42 -19.21 15.38
N LEU A 83 24.43 -19.07 14.48
CA LEU A 83 24.45 -19.68 13.15
C LEU A 83 25.41 -18.91 12.22
N ASP A 84 26.39 -19.59 11.62
CA ASP A 84 27.19 -19.05 10.54
C ASP A 84 26.35 -19.05 9.24
N PRO A 85 26.09 -17.88 8.63
CA PRO A 85 25.31 -17.79 7.39
C PRO A 85 26.00 -18.44 6.17
N ASN A 86 27.28 -18.82 6.27
CA ASN A 86 28.01 -19.54 5.22
C ASN A 86 27.81 -21.05 5.27
N GLU A 87 27.39 -21.59 6.41
CA GLU A 87 27.16 -23.02 6.60
C GLU A 87 25.77 -23.43 6.10
N TYR A 88 25.67 -24.72 5.72
CA TYR A 88 24.41 -25.34 5.36
C TYR A 88 23.75 -25.99 6.57
N TYR A 89 22.44 -25.83 6.66
CA TYR A 89 21.60 -26.54 7.61
C TYR A 89 20.34 -27.11 6.91
N VAL A 90 19.55 -27.89 7.61
CA VAL A 90 18.32 -28.48 7.05
C VAL A 90 17.14 -27.54 7.29
N ARG A 91 16.44 -27.17 6.20
CA ARG A 91 15.18 -26.43 6.22
C ARG A 91 14.24 -27.05 5.18
N ASN A 92 12.99 -27.31 5.53
CA ASN A 92 12.03 -27.99 4.65
C ASN A 92 12.50 -29.39 4.20
N TYR A 93 13.20 -30.12 5.05
CA TYR A 93 13.84 -31.42 4.75
C TYR A 93 14.88 -31.37 3.61
N ALA A 94 15.46 -30.23 3.36
CA ALA A 94 16.44 -30.03 2.29
C ALA A 94 17.57 -29.10 2.76
N PRO A 95 18.77 -29.19 2.14
CA PRO A 95 19.86 -28.25 2.43
C PRO A 95 19.43 -26.80 2.19
N PHE A 96 19.80 -25.92 3.11
CA PHE A 96 19.54 -24.50 3.03
C PHE A 96 20.79 -23.70 3.40
N ASN A 97 21.10 -22.71 2.60
CA ASN A 97 22.07 -21.65 2.90
C ASN A 97 21.56 -20.35 2.29
N ILE A 98 21.48 -19.28 3.07
CA ILE A 98 20.85 -18.02 2.62
C ILE A 98 21.54 -17.41 1.39
N PHE A 99 22.86 -17.45 1.32
CA PHE A 99 23.59 -16.91 0.18
C PHE A 99 23.41 -17.74 -1.07
N HIS A 100 23.37 -19.07 -0.91
CA HIS A 100 23.05 -19.99 -1.98
C HIS A 100 21.63 -19.75 -2.52
N GLU A 101 20.64 -19.58 -1.62
CA GLU A 101 19.26 -19.35 -2.01
C GLU A 101 19.11 -18.01 -2.76
N LEU A 102 19.75 -16.92 -2.31
CA LEU A 102 19.72 -15.65 -3.01
C LEU A 102 20.31 -15.72 -4.44
N ASP A 103 21.21 -16.67 -4.69
CA ASP A 103 21.82 -16.89 -6.01
C ASP A 103 20.99 -17.85 -6.90
N ASN A 104 20.11 -18.66 -6.27
CA ASN A 104 19.35 -19.70 -6.97
C ASN A 104 17.84 -19.52 -6.94
N ASN A 105 17.33 -18.54 -6.19
CA ASN A 105 15.91 -18.20 -6.15
C ASN A 105 15.77 -16.66 -6.20
N TYR A 106 15.49 -16.11 -7.38
CA TYR A 106 15.41 -14.66 -7.58
C TYR A 106 14.39 -14.29 -8.66
N MET A 107 13.95 -13.04 -8.62
CA MET A 107 13.04 -12.45 -9.61
C MET A 107 13.74 -11.37 -10.42
N ASP A 108 13.55 -11.41 -11.74
CA ASP A 108 13.88 -10.33 -12.66
C ASP A 108 12.61 -9.63 -13.12
N LEU A 109 12.54 -8.34 -12.90
CA LEU A 109 11.45 -7.48 -13.38
C LEU A 109 11.97 -6.56 -14.47
N LYS A 110 11.26 -6.51 -15.59
CA LYS A 110 11.49 -5.57 -16.70
C LYS A 110 10.22 -4.76 -16.88
N VAL A 111 10.34 -3.45 -16.71
CA VAL A 111 9.21 -2.53 -16.86
C VAL A 111 9.51 -1.56 -17.97
N THR A 112 8.59 -1.45 -18.91
CA THR A 112 8.60 -0.47 -20.00
C THR A 112 7.36 0.39 -19.86
N ASP A 113 7.53 1.69 -19.69
CA ASP A 113 6.46 2.68 -19.67
C ASP A 113 6.71 3.70 -20.77
N MET A 114 5.71 3.92 -21.63
CA MET A 114 5.75 4.94 -22.67
C MET A 114 4.47 5.74 -22.68
N ARG A 115 4.58 7.06 -22.82
CA ARG A 115 3.46 7.98 -22.97
C ARG A 115 3.76 8.98 -24.07
N PHE A 116 2.83 9.11 -25.01
CA PHE A 116 2.84 10.13 -26.05
C PHE A 116 1.57 10.96 -25.91
N GLN A 117 1.72 12.25 -25.91
CA GLN A 117 0.62 13.19 -25.77
C GLN A 117 0.81 14.32 -26.76
N GLY A 118 -0.25 14.64 -27.49
CA GLY A 118 -0.37 15.83 -28.31
C GLY A 118 -1.53 16.70 -27.84
N GLU A 119 -1.30 17.99 -27.70
CA GLU A 119 -2.32 18.96 -27.35
C GLU A 119 -2.28 20.13 -28.34
N MET A 120 -3.39 20.38 -28.99
CA MET A 120 -3.58 21.52 -29.86
C MET A 120 -4.42 22.56 -29.14
N LYS A 121 -3.91 23.78 -29.02
CA LYS A 121 -4.58 24.93 -28.42
C LYS A 121 -4.83 26.00 -29.47
N TRP A 122 -6.08 26.38 -29.64
CA TRP A 122 -6.49 27.41 -30.59
C TRP A 122 -7.21 28.55 -29.87
N LYS A 123 -6.77 29.78 -30.11
CA LYS A 123 -7.37 30.99 -29.60
C LYS A 123 -8.05 31.75 -30.74
N PRO A 124 -9.33 31.43 -31.07
CA PRO A 124 -10.06 32.15 -32.12
C PRO A 124 -10.17 33.67 -31.81
N ILE A 125 -10.33 33.99 -30.54
CA ILE A 125 -10.27 35.36 -30.00
C ILE A 125 -9.47 35.32 -28.68
N GLN A 126 -8.96 36.48 -28.25
CA GLN A 126 -8.10 36.57 -27.04
C GLN A 126 -8.75 35.99 -25.76
N LYS A 127 -10.08 36.08 -25.67
CA LYS A 127 -10.87 35.67 -24.51
C LYS A 127 -11.25 34.18 -24.50
N VAL A 128 -11.14 33.49 -25.64
CA VAL A 128 -11.56 32.08 -25.80
C VAL A 128 -10.39 31.25 -26.23
N GLU A 129 -10.17 30.12 -25.51
CA GLU A 129 -9.23 29.08 -25.89
C GLU A 129 -9.95 27.74 -26.03
N LEU A 130 -9.77 27.09 -27.18
CA LEU A 130 -10.19 25.71 -27.42
C LEU A 130 -8.97 24.84 -27.40
N SER A 131 -9.06 23.69 -26.70
CA SER A 131 -7.98 22.69 -26.64
C SER A 131 -8.50 21.29 -26.94
N ILE A 132 -7.75 20.56 -27.75
CA ILE A 132 -7.94 19.13 -27.97
C ILE A 132 -6.64 18.43 -27.61
N LEU A 133 -6.73 17.48 -26.69
CA LEU A 133 -5.62 16.66 -26.23
C LEU A 133 -5.90 15.20 -26.54
N GLY A 134 -4.94 14.54 -27.20
CA GLY A 134 -4.90 13.09 -27.37
C GLY A 134 -3.66 12.52 -26.69
N ALA A 135 -3.82 11.42 -25.95
CA ALA A 135 -2.71 10.73 -25.35
C ALA A 135 -2.83 9.22 -25.50
N TYR A 136 -1.68 8.58 -25.69
CA TYR A 136 -1.52 7.13 -25.68
C TYR A 136 -0.49 6.76 -24.63
N LYS A 137 -0.85 5.80 -23.76
CA LYS A 137 0.05 5.22 -22.77
C LYS A 137 0.14 3.71 -22.97
N TYR A 138 1.37 3.22 -23.01
CA TYR A 138 1.68 1.80 -23.03
C TYR A 138 2.56 1.46 -21.83
N SER A 139 2.20 0.41 -21.10
CA SER A 139 3.00 -0.13 -20.00
C SER A 139 3.09 -1.65 -20.13
N SER A 140 4.30 -2.19 -20.03
CA SER A 140 4.54 -3.62 -20.02
C SER A 140 5.46 -3.96 -18.86
N THR A 141 5.04 -4.91 -18.02
CA THR A 141 5.86 -5.46 -16.95
C THR A 141 5.99 -6.95 -17.17
N THR A 142 7.22 -7.44 -17.29
CA THR A 142 7.53 -8.87 -17.28
C THR A 142 8.25 -9.19 -15.98
N GLN A 143 7.73 -10.16 -15.23
CA GLN A 143 8.32 -10.67 -14.00
C GLN A 143 8.66 -12.13 -14.20
N ASN A 144 9.94 -12.46 -14.22
CA ASN A 144 10.46 -13.81 -14.33
C ASN A 144 11.00 -14.23 -12.97
N HIS A 145 10.43 -15.28 -12.38
CA HIS A 145 10.90 -15.88 -11.14
C HIS A 145 11.62 -17.20 -11.47
N TYR A 146 12.89 -17.24 -11.08
CA TYR A 146 13.79 -18.37 -11.29
C TYR A 146 14.02 -19.09 -9.96
N VAL A 147 13.53 -20.31 -9.84
CA VAL A 147 13.83 -21.22 -8.72
C VAL A 147 14.65 -22.35 -9.33
N LYS A 148 15.98 -22.28 -9.16
CA LYS A 148 16.88 -23.21 -9.85
C LYS A 148 16.92 -24.59 -9.23
N ASP A 149 17.52 -25.53 -9.95
CA ASP A 149 17.58 -26.99 -9.67
C ASP A 149 18.03 -27.34 -8.25
N TYR A 150 18.95 -26.55 -7.68
CA TYR A 150 19.61 -26.81 -6.39
C TYR A 150 19.15 -25.86 -5.29
N SER A 151 18.10 -25.08 -5.48
CA SER A 151 17.51 -24.28 -4.43
C SER A 151 16.82 -25.15 -3.38
N ASN A 152 16.73 -24.70 -2.13
CA ASN A 152 16.01 -25.39 -1.06
C ASN A 152 14.56 -25.69 -1.47
N GLN A 153 13.90 -24.75 -2.17
CA GLN A 153 12.54 -24.96 -2.64
C GLN A 153 12.44 -26.12 -3.65
N ALA A 154 13.35 -26.22 -4.60
CA ALA A 154 13.35 -27.34 -5.56
C ALA A 154 13.66 -28.68 -4.88
N TRP A 155 14.62 -28.68 -3.96
CA TRP A 155 14.94 -29.88 -3.17
C TRP A 155 13.78 -30.32 -2.27
N ALA A 156 13.08 -29.39 -1.63
CA ALA A 156 11.94 -29.70 -0.78
C ALA A 156 10.80 -30.42 -1.54
N TYR A 157 10.60 -30.10 -2.81
CA TYR A 157 9.63 -30.81 -3.68
C TYR A 157 10.02 -32.27 -3.95
N ARG A 158 11.31 -32.59 -3.86
CA ARG A 158 11.85 -33.94 -4.11
C ARG A 158 12.03 -34.75 -2.84
N ALA A 159 11.94 -34.13 -1.65
CA ALA A 159 12.23 -34.79 -0.39
C ALA A 159 11.25 -35.95 -0.13
N MET A 160 11.73 -37.19 -0.23
CA MET A 160 10.94 -38.41 -0.07
C MET A 160 11.75 -39.60 0.44
N ASP A 161 12.90 -39.36 1.08
CA ASP A 161 13.86 -40.41 1.46
C ASP A 161 13.34 -41.36 2.54
N ASP A 162 12.40 -40.92 3.37
CA ASP A 162 11.77 -41.74 4.42
C ASP A 162 10.24 -41.49 4.49
N ALA A 163 9.54 -42.33 5.24
CA ALA A 163 8.08 -42.27 5.40
C ALA A 163 7.60 -40.95 6.03
N THR A 164 8.38 -40.33 6.93
CA THR A 164 8.05 -39.06 7.58
C THR A 164 8.13 -37.93 6.57
N MET A 165 9.18 -37.91 5.74
CA MET A 165 9.34 -36.92 4.66
C MET A 165 8.24 -37.09 3.63
N GLN A 166 7.90 -38.33 3.23
CA GLN A 166 6.81 -38.56 2.28
C GLN A 166 5.47 -38.05 2.82
N GLN A 167 5.15 -38.36 4.07
CA GLN A 167 3.91 -37.89 4.70
C GLN A 167 3.86 -36.35 4.83
N ALA A 168 5.00 -35.74 5.09
CA ALA A 168 5.12 -34.30 5.28
C ALA A 168 5.26 -33.50 3.97
N ASN A 169 5.44 -34.17 2.81
CA ASN A 169 5.63 -33.53 1.53
C ASN A 169 4.31 -33.43 0.72
N PRO A 170 3.64 -32.28 0.67
CA PRO A 170 2.38 -32.12 -0.05
C PRO A 170 2.54 -32.09 -1.59
N TRP A 171 3.77 -32.10 -2.10
CA TRP A 171 4.07 -32.05 -3.54
C TRP A 171 4.42 -33.41 -4.14
N LEU A 172 4.20 -34.46 -3.40
CA LEU A 172 4.23 -35.81 -3.93
C LEU A 172 2.87 -36.16 -4.49
N TYR A 173 2.87 -36.64 -5.72
CA TYR A 173 1.67 -37.13 -6.38
C TYR A 173 1.52 -38.63 -6.13
N THR A 174 0.35 -39.05 -5.67
CA THR A 174 -0.06 -40.45 -5.59
C THR A 174 -1.28 -40.61 -6.48
N ASP A 175 -1.20 -41.51 -7.46
CA ASP A 175 -2.30 -41.75 -8.38
C ASP A 175 -3.52 -42.32 -7.64
N PRO A 176 -4.65 -41.57 -7.55
CA PRO A 176 -5.81 -42.03 -6.77
C PRO A 176 -6.49 -43.28 -7.38
N ASP A 177 -6.24 -43.57 -8.64
CA ASP A 177 -6.85 -44.71 -9.35
C ASP A 177 -6.04 -45.99 -9.27
N LYS A 178 -4.82 -45.92 -8.72
CA LYS A 178 -3.94 -47.07 -8.57
C LYS A 178 -3.74 -47.42 -7.12
N ILE A 179 -4.19 -48.60 -6.72
CA ILE A 179 -4.00 -49.12 -5.38
C ILE A 179 -2.52 -49.47 -5.17
N ASN A 180 -1.94 -49.03 -4.05
CA ASN A 180 -0.55 -49.32 -3.62
C ASN A 180 0.55 -48.73 -4.51
N THR A 181 0.32 -47.63 -5.25
CA THR A 181 1.39 -46.86 -5.89
C THR A 181 2.23 -46.10 -4.88
N LEU A 182 3.52 -46.05 -5.11
CA LEU A 182 4.41 -45.17 -4.35
C LEU A 182 4.20 -43.72 -4.80
N PRO A 183 4.33 -42.76 -3.86
CA PRO A 183 4.25 -41.34 -4.22
C PRO A 183 5.45 -40.95 -5.10
N GLU A 184 5.20 -40.09 -6.08
CA GLU A 184 6.21 -39.56 -7.01
C GLU A 184 6.30 -38.04 -6.89
N SER A 185 7.51 -37.49 -6.98
CA SER A 185 7.65 -36.02 -6.99
C SER A 185 7.15 -35.42 -8.30
N VAL A 186 6.34 -34.38 -8.23
CA VAL A 186 5.93 -33.60 -9.40
C VAL A 186 7.05 -32.74 -9.99
N LEU A 187 8.22 -32.71 -9.34
CA LEU A 187 9.44 -32.05 -9.79
C LEU A 187 10.64 -33.02 -9.73
N PRO A 188 10.67 -34.11 -10.52
CA PRO A 188 11.75 -35.09 -10.45
C PRO A 188 13.11 -34.50 -10.84
N VAL A 189 13.15 -33.55 -11.76
CA VAL A 189 14.36 -32.85 -12.22
C VAL A 189 14.11 -31.36 -12.43
N GLY A 190 15.19 -30.56 -12.42
CA GLY A 190 15.11 -29.14 -12.69
C GLY A 190 14.54 -28.32 -11.53
N GLY A 191 14.17 -27.11 -11.80
CA GLY A 191 13.53 -26.17 -10.89
C GLY A 191 12.26 -25.58 -11.47
N PHE A 192 11.80 -24.44 -10.92
CA PHE A 192 10.62 -23.75 -11.41
C PHE A 192 11.00 -22.55 -12.25
N TYR A 193 10.24 -22.34 -13.31
CA TYR A 193 10.21 -21.11 -14.07
C TYR A 193 8.80 -20.54 -14.04
N ARG A 194 8.66 -19.34 -13.46
CA ARG A 194 7.38 -18.63 -13.41
C ARG A 194 7.50 -17.35 -14.19
N ASP A 195 6.62 -17.17 -15.16
CA ASP A 195 6.55 -15.94 -15.97
C ASP A 195 5.22 -15.24 -15.72
N THR A 196 5.26 -13.95 -15.40
CA THR A 196 4.07 -13.13 -15.30
C THR A 196 4.26 -11.89 -16.15
N LYS A 197 3.38 -11.71 -17.11
CA LYS A 197 3.38 -10.55 -18.00
C LYS A 197 2.13 -9.73 -17.81
N TYR A 198 2.31 -8.46 -17.46
CA TYR A 198 1.25 -7.46 -17.41
C TYR A 198 1.42 -6.50 -18.57
N THR A 199 0.35 -6.25 -19.34
CA THR A 199 0.34 -5.22 -20.37
C THR A 199 -0.84 -4.27 -20.14
N MET A 200 -0.65 -3.00 -20.42
CA MET A 200 -1.67 -1.98 -20.38
C MET A 200 -1.53 -1.04 -21.55
N SER A 201 -2.63 -0.81 -22.26
CA SER A 201 -2.77 0.25 -23.25
C SER A 201 -3.88 1.19 -22.82
N SER A 202 -3.63 2.50 -22.82
CA SER A 202 -4.61 3.50 -22.47
C SER A 202 -4.64 4.61 -23.50
N TYR A 203 -5.85 5.01 -23.89
CA TYR A 203 -6.14 6.08 -24.82
C TYR A 203 -6.95 7.16 -24.10
N ASP A 204 -6.49 8.38 -24.14
CA ASP A 204 -7.16 9.54 -23.56
C ASP A 204 -7.48 10.55 -24.67
N LEU A 205 -8.70 11.02 -24.69
CA LEU A 205 -9.11 12.17 -25.52
C LEU A 205 -9.82 13.18 -24.63
N ARG A 206 -9.37 14.43 -24.69
CA ARG A 206 -9.96 15.52 -23.93
C ARG A 206 -10.17 16.73 -24.84
N SER A 207 -11.39 17.28 -24.84
CA SER A 207 -11.71 18.52 -25.52
C SER A 207 -12.20 19.53 -24.51
N THR A 208 -11.63 20.73 -24.52
CA THR A 208 -11.99 21.78 -23.56
C THR A 208 -12.20 23.11 -24.22
N VAL A 209 -13.05 23.93 -23.62
CA VAL A 209 -13.24 25.34 -23.91
C VAL A 209 -13.01 26.16 -22.65
N SER A 210 -12.26 27.22 -22.75
CA SER A 210 -12.12 28.22 -21.69
C SER A 210 -12.48 29.61 -22.19
N TYR A 211 -13.14 30.36 -21.33
CA TYR A 211 -13.47 31.77 -21.54
C TYR A 211 -13.02 32.54 -20.31
N ASN A 212 -12.25 33.62 -20.53
CA ASN A 212 -11.76 34.50 -19.48
C ASN A 212 -11.97 35.96 -19.91
N ASP A 213 -12.66 36.69 -19.06
CA ASP A 213 -12.94 38.12 -19.34
C ASP A 213 -13.02 38.96 -18.06
N VAL A 214 -12.76 40.24 -18.20
CA VAL A 214 -12.92 41.26 -17.17
C VAL A 214 -13.83 42.35 -17.70
N PHE A 215 -15.02 42.50 -17.09
CA PHE A 215 -16.00 43.52 -17.45
C PHE A 215 -15.90 44.70 -16.48
N ASN A 216 -15.89 45.89 -17.01
CA ASN A 216 -15.87 47.16 -16.24
C ASN A 216 -14.81 47.16 -15.12
N GLU A 217 -13.64 46.52 -15.35
CA GLU A 217 -12.50 46.43 -14.42
C GLU A 217 -12.83 45.75 -13.08
N ASN A 218 -14.09 45.44 -12.79
CA ASN A 218 -14.54 44.95 -11.50
C ASN A 218 -15.13 43.54 -11.55
N HIS A 219 -15.54 43.04 -12.69
CA HIS A 219 -16.22 41.77 -12.84
C HIS A 219 -15.33 40.79 -13.59
N ILE A 220 -14.70 39.86 -12.88
CA ILE A 220 -13.84 38.83 -13.45
C ILE A 220 -14.69 37.56 -13.62
N VAL A 221 -14.79 37.07 -14.85
CA VAL A 221 -15.54 35.86 -15.20
C VAL A 221 -14.61 34.87 -15.86
N ASN A 222 -14.53 33.67 -15.31
CA ASN A 222 -13.82 32.55 -15.92
C ASN A 222 -14.80 31.40 -16.11
N PHE A 223 -14.80 30.81 -17.28
CA PHE A 223 -15.53 29.58 -17.60
C PHE A 223 -14.56 28.58 -18.18
N PHE A 224 -14.68 27.31 -17.71
CA PHE A 224 -13.93 26.19 -18.23
C PHE A 224 -14.82 24.97 -18.30
N GLY A 225 -14.89 24.34 -19.47
CA GLY A 225 -15.72 23.14 -19.62
C GLY A 225 -15.16 22.22 -20.69
N GLY A 226 -15.67 20.99 -20.70
CA GLY A 226 -15.20 20.03 -21.68
C GLY A 226 -15.73 18.62 -21.51
N MET A 227 -15.13 17.74 -22.29
CA MET A 227 -15.42 16.33 -22.37
C MET A 227 -14.12 15.53 -22.27
N GLU A 228 -14.17 14.38 -21.59
CA GLU A 228 -13.07 13.42 -21.47
C GLU A 228 -13.55 12.03 -21.86
N LEU A 229 -12.72 11.32 -22.63
CA LEU A 229 -12.87 9.90 -22.94
C LEU A 229 -11.60 9.18 -22.50
N ASN A 230 -11.75 8.10 -21.74
CA ASN A 230 -10.65 7.23 -21.36
C ASN A 230 -10.99 5.78 -21.71
N ALA A 231 -10.06 5.10 -22.39
CA ALA A 231 -10.16 3.70 -22.72
C ALA A 231 -8.88 3.01 -22.28
N THR A 232 -8.98 2.05 -21.38
CA THR A 232 -7.82 1.30 -20.86
C THR A 232 -8.09 -0.18 -21.00
N ASP A 233 -7.16 -0.87 -21.68
CA ASP A 233 -7.12 -2.32 -21.80
C ASP A 233 -5.93 -2.86 -21.02
N ARG A 234 -6.17 -3.89 -20.20
CA ARG A 234 -5.13 -4.58 -19.42
C ARG A 234 -5.22 -6.06 -19.69
N SER A 235 -4.05 -6.69 -19.79
CA SER A 235 -3.92 -8.13 -19.85
C SER A 235 -2.87 -8.58 -18.85
N LYS A 236 -3.16 -9.69 -18.18
CA LYS A 236 -2.22 -10.44 -17.35
C LYS A 236 -2.14 -11.86 -17.89
N VAL A 237 -0.95 -12.30 -18.18
CA VAL A 237 -0.65 -13.70 -18.53
C VAL A 237 0.30 -14.22 -17.47
N TRP A 238 -0.03 -15.37 -16.89
CA TRP A 238 0.81 -16.01 -15.90
C TRP A 238 1.00 -17.49 -16.26
N PHE A 239 2.25 -17.96 -16.10
CA PHE A 239 2.63 -19.35 -16.32
C PHE A 239 3.56 -19.82 -15.20
N ASN A 240 3.35 -21.05 -14.72
CA ASN A 240 4.18 -21.74 -13.75
C ASN A 240 4.58 -23.10 -14.30
N GLY A 241 5.86 -23.29 -14.59
CA GLY A 241 6.43 -24.53 -15.13
C GLY A 241 7.38 -25.17 -14.12
N ALA A 242 7.23 -26.50 -13.90
CA ALA A 242 8.09 -27.31 -13.05
C ALA A 242 8.92 -28.25 -13.90
N GLY A 243 10.26 -28.20 -13.78
CA GLY A 243 11.19 -29.04 -14.56
C GLY A 243 12.17 -28.27 -15.44
N MET A 244 12.38 -26.98 -15.21
CA MET A 244 13.37 -26.18 -15.92
C MET A 244 14.79 -26.56 -15.44
N GLN A 245 15.61 -27.11 -16.34
CA GLN A 245 17.00 -27.51 -16.05
C GLN A 245 17.95 -26.36 -16.38
N TYR A 246 18.27 -25.56 -15.38
CA TYR A 246 19.09 -24.36 -15.53
C TYR A 246 20.56 -24.69 -15.82
N GLY A 247 21.07 -25.76 -15.24
CA GLY A 247 22.43 -26.26 -15.47
C GLY A 247 22.68 -26.76 -16.91
N MET A 248 21.61 -27.04 -17.66
CA MET A 248 21.65 -27.48 -19.05
C MET A 248 21.21 -26.37 -20.05
N GLY A 249 21.46 -25.11 -19.69
CA GLY A 249 21.12 -23.99 -20.56
C GLY A 249 19.63 -23.67 -20.63
N MET A 250 18.91 -23.85 -19.52
CA MET A 250 17.46 -23.63 -19.41
C MET A 250 16.64 -24.56 -20.30
N LEU A 251 17.03 -25.81 -20.37
CA LEU A 251 16.23 -26.84 -21.05
C LEU A 251 14.94 -27.09 -20.26
N SER A 252 13.80 -26.90 -20.89
CA SER A 252 12.50 -27.21 -20.30
C SER A 252 12.21 -28.70 -20.42
N SER A 253 12.04 -29.37 -19.28
CA SER A 253 11.61 -30.77 -19.18
C SER A 253 10.47 -30.85 -18.18
N TYR A 254 9.36 -30.19 -18.53
CA TYR A 254 8.20 -30.11 -17.64
C TYR A 254 7.55 -31.47 -17.48
N ASP A 255 7.42 -31.91 -16.21
CA ASP A 255 6.77 -33.16 -15.88
C ASP A 255 5.25 -33.05 -16.00
N TYR A 256 4.61 -34.04 -16.61
CA TYR A 256 3.16 -34.05 -16.79
C TYR A 256 2.41 -34.20 -15.44
N LEU A 257 3.01 -34.84 -14.43
CA LEU A 257 2.40 -34.97 -13.10
C LEU A 257 2.15 -33.65 -12.43
N PHE A 258 3.01 -32.65 -12.63
CA PHE A 258 2.79 -31.31 -12.13
C PHE A 258 1.50 -30.68 -12.67
N PHE A 259 1.24 -30.86 -13.95
CA PHE A 259 0.04 -30.36 -14.61
C PHE A 259 -1.19 -31.19 -14.24
N LYS A 260 -1.03 -32.52 -14.13
CA LYS A 260 -2.09 -33.44 -13.70
C LYS A 260 -2.56 -33.09 -12.29
N GLN A 261 -1.64 -33.01 -11.32
CA GLN A 261 -1.96 -32.61 -9.95
C GLN A 261 -2.64 -31.23 -9.91
N GLY A 262 -2.11 -30.25 -10.64
CA GLY A 262 -2.70 -28.94 -10.72
C GLY A 262 -4.14 -28.92 -11.23
N ASN A 263 -4.47 -29.77 -12.21
CA ASN A 263 -5.82 -29.92 -12.70
C ASN A 263 -6.76 -30.61 -11.69
N GLU A 264 -6.28 -31.65 -11.02
CA GLU A 264 -7.05 -32.40 -10.02
C GLU A 264 -7.34 -31.54 -8.78
N GLU A 265 -6.38 -30.73 -8.34
CA GLU A 265 -6.49 -29.86 -7.17
C GLU A 265 -7.06 -28.47 -7.48
N ASN A 266 -7.44 -28.18 -8.73
CA ASN A 266 -7.88 -26.86 -9.21
C ASN A 266 -6.85 -25.75 -8.93
N THR A 267 -5.55 -26.07 -8.95
CA THR A 267 -4.46 -25.10 -8.85
C THR A 267 -3.94 -24.78 -10.26
N PRO A 268 -4.30 -23.64 -10.84
CA PRO A 268 -3.94 -23.34 -12.23
C PRO A 268 -2.42 -23.12 -12.37
N TYR A 269 -1.85 -23.67 -13.42
CA TYR A 269 -0.45 -23.42 -13.82
C TYR A 269 -0.34 -22.32 -14.90
N ASN A 270 -1.47 -21.90 -15.45
CA ASN A 270 -1.57 -20.84 -16.46
C ASN A 270 -2.86 -20.05 -16.26
N THR A 271 -2.80 -18.74 -16.38
CA THR A 271 -3.98 -17.88 -16.42
C THR A 271 -3.81 -16.78 -17.45
N VAL A 272 -4.92 -16.40 -18.09
CA VAL A 272 -5.02 -15.24 -18.97
C VAL A 272 -6.20 -14.40 -18.52
N ASP A 273 -5.90 -13.20 -18.00
CA ASP A 273 -6.90 -12.26 -17.53
C ASP A 273 -6.90 -11.01 -18.41
N GLU A 274 -8.04 -10.63 -18.92
CA GLU A 274 -8.21 -9.40 -19.69
C GLU A 274 -9.26 -8.50 -19.05
N THR A 275 -8.94 -7.22 -18.90
CA THR A 275 -9.89 -6.23 -18.41
C THR A 275 -9.93 -5.00 -19.31
N LYS A 276 -11.14 -4.49 -19.54
CA LYS A 276 -11.40 -3.32 -20.38
C LYS A 276 -12.16 -2.27 -19.58
N ALA A 277 -11.53 -1.13 -19.33
CA ALA A 277 -12.16 0.01 -18.67
C ALA A 277 -12.47 1.09 -19.70
N ARG A 278 -13.69 1.61 -19.66
CA ARG A 278 -14.18 2.69 -20.53
C ARG A 278 -14.88 3.73 -19.67
N GLN A 279 -14.53 4.97 -19.90
CA GLN A 279 -15.06 6.10 -19.14
C GLN A 279 -15.32 7.27 -20.06
N VAL A 280 -16.42 7.97 -19.82
CA VAL A 280 -16.73 9.25 -20.42
C VAL A 280 -17.16 10.23 -19.34
N ALA A 281 -16.74 11.48 -19.45
CA ALA A 281 -17.10 12.51 -18.51
C ALA A 281 -17.32 13.85 -19.23
N PHE A 282 -18.31 14.62 -18.75
CA PHE A 282 -18.57 15.99 -19.11
C PHE A 282 -18.40 16.85 -17.87
N PHE A 283 -17.77 18.01 -18.01
CA PHE A 283 -17.55 18.89 -16.87
C PHE A 283 -17.63 20.36 -17.26
N ALA A 284 -18.02 21.17 -16.29
CA ALA A 284 -18.03 22.61 -16.40
C ALA A 284 -17.65 23.25 -15.06
N THR A 285 -16.87 24.32 -15.11
CA THR A 285 -16.51 25.16 -13.97
C THR A 285 -16.74 26.60 -14.32
N GLY A 286 -17.45 27.34 -13.47
CA GLY A 286 -17.64 28.77 -13.58
C GLY A 286 -17.09 29.48 -12.36
N THR A 287 -16.30 30.52 -12.54
CA THR A 287 -15.80 31.39 -11.47
C THR A 287 -16.18 32.83 -11.76
N TYR A 288 -16.76 33.46 -10.76
CA TYR A 288 -17.05 34.88 -10.78
C TYR A 288 -16.38 35.56 -9.59
N SER A 289 -15.65 36.65 -9.85
CA SER A 289 -15.04 37.46 -8.79
C SER A 289 -15.40 38.92 -8.99
N TRP A 290 -15.91 39.57 -7.93
CA TRP A 290 -16.23 40.97 -7.91
C TRP A 290 -15.11 41.75 -7.21
N LYS A 291 -14.46 42.62 -7.95
CA LYS A 291 -13.35 43.49 -7.51
C LYS A 291 -12.18 42.71 -6.85
N GLY A 292 -12.03 41.41 -7.14
CA GLY A 292 -11.08 40.55 -6.41
C GLY A 292 -11.45 40.24 -4.94
N ARG A 293 -12.53 40.87 -4.42
CA ARG A 293 -12.95 40.74 -3.01
C ARG A 293 -13.77 39.49 -2.75
N TYR A 294 -14.82 39.28 -3.54
CA TYR A 294 -15.76 38.18 -3.38
C TYR A 294 -15.65 37.27 -4.58
N THR A 295 -15.26 36.05 -4.37
CA THR A 295 -15.14 35.05 -5.43
C THR A 295 -16.08 33.90 -5.14
N VAL A 296 -16.87 33.50 -6.16
CA VAL A 296 -17.72 32.30 -6.12
C VAL A 296 -17.28 31.39 -7.26
N ASN A 297 -17.12 30.10 -6.96
CA ASN A 297 -16.81 29.09 -7.96
C ASN A 297 -17.82 27.95 -7.87
N GLY A 298 -18.28 27.48 -9.03
CA GLY A 298 -19.14 26.31 -9.17
C GLY A 298 -18.54 25.35 -10.17
N THR A 299 -18.44 24.08 -9.80
CA THR A 299 -17.98 22.99 -10.67
C THR A 299 -19.05 21.90 -10.73
N VAL A 300 -19.31 21.36 -11.90
CA VAL A 300 -20.16 20.18 -12.11
C VAL A 300 -19.43 19.21 -13.04
N ARG A 301 -19.53 17.91 -12.73
CA ARG A 301 -19.02 16.82 -13.55
C ARG A 301 -20.05 15.70 -13.61
N TYR A 302 -20.32 15.21 -14.81
CA TYR A 302 -21.20 14.08 -15.07
C TYR A 302 -20.40 12.99 -15.75
N GLU A 303 -20.23 11.86 -15.05
CA GLU A 303 -19.31 10.80 -15.43
C GLU A 303 -20.02 9.44 -15.49
N GLY A 304 -19.64 8.63 -16.49
CA GLY A 304 -20.06 7.24 -16.62
C GLY A 304 -18.90 6.29 -16.84
N SER A 305 -19.00 5.10 -16.25
CA SER A 305 -18.00 4.03 -16.37
C SER A 305 -18.64 2.66 -16.57
N ASN A 306 -18.00 1.80 -17.38
CA ASN A 306 -18.45 0.43 -17.58
C ASN A 306 -18.15 -0.51 -16.40
N LYS A 307 -17.38 -0.05 -15.40
CA LYS A 307 -17.06 -0.83 -14.19
C LYS A 307 -18.25 -1.00 -13.24
N LEU A 308 -19.21 -0.11 -13.31
CA LEU A 308 -20.35 -0.05 -12.39
C LEU A 308 -21.56 -0.76 -12.96
N GLY A 309 -22.60 -0.91 -12.13
CA GLY A 309 -23.84 -1.58 -12.48
C GLY A 309 -24.49 -1.07 -13.76
N LYS A 310 -25.44 -1.84 -14.33
CA LYS A 310 -26.07 -1.51 -15.60
C LYS A 310 -27.13 -0.41 -15.50
N SER A 311 -27.71 -0.18 -14.31
CA SER A 311 -28.71 0.85 -14.15
C SER A 311 -28.12 2.24 -14.43
N ARG A 312 -28.93 3.16 -14.97
CA ARG A 312 -28.46 4.51 -15.25
C ARG A 312 -28.00 5.24 -13.99
N SER A 313 -28.71 5.08 -12.91
CA SER A 313 -28.42 5.67 -11.60
C SER A 313 -27.12 5.13 -10.97
N ALA A 314 -26.80 3.85 -11.20
CA ALA A 314 -25.56 3.25 -10.72
C ALA A 314 -24.35 3.66 -11.55
N ARG A 315 -24.51 3.75 -12.89
CA ARG A 315 -23.42 3.98 -13.85
C ARG A 315 -23.04 5.44 -14.01
N TRP A 316 -24.00 6.35 -13.92
CA TRP A 316 -23.82 7.77 -14.17
C TRP A 316 -24.07 8.56 -12.89
N LEU A 317 -23.10 9.34 -12.49
CA LEU A 317 -23.19 10.17 -11.29
C LEU A 317 -22.80 11.62 -11.57
N PRO A 318 -23.67 12.60 -11.26
CA PRO A 318 -23.28 14.00 -11.17
C PRO A 318 -22.48 14.25 -9.87
N THR A 319 -21.29 14.79 -9.97
CA THR A 319 -20.51 15.34 -8.86
C THR A 319 -20.44 16.84 -9.00
N TRP A 320 -20.32 17.56 -7.90
CA TRP A 320 -20.33 19.01 -7.91
C TRP A 320 -19.59 19.61 -6.73
N ASN A 321 -19.15 20.84 -6.89
CA ASN A 321 -18.56 21.66 -5.84
C ASN A 321 -19.08 23.09 -5.98
N ILE A 322 -19.42 23.73 -4.86
CA ILE A 322 -19.65 25.14 -4.74
C ILE A 322 -18.67 25.67 -3.69
N SER A 323 -17.95 26.73 -4.02
CA SER A 323 -17.02 27.37 -3.11
C SER A 323 -17.09 28.89 -3.19
N GLY A 324 -16.78 29.54 -2.07
CA GLY A 324 -16.70 30.99 -1.99
C GLY A 324 -15.45 31.41 -1.22
N ALA A 325 -14.91 32.55 -1.59
CA ALA A 325 -13.81 33.19 -0.92
C ALA A 325 -14.10 34.69 -0.72
N TRP A 326 -13.83 35.18 0.47
CA TRP A 326 -13.84 36.59 0.78
C TRP A 326 -12.42 37.07 1.09
N ASN A 327 -11.86 37.89 0.22
CA ASN A 327 -10.59 38.56 0.38
C ASN A 327 -10.78 39.84 1.17
N ALA A 328 -10.92 39.72 2.50
CA ALA A 328 -11.22 40.87 3.37
C ALA A 328 -10.11 41.91 3.36
N HIS A 329 -8.88 41.52 2.99
CA HIS A 329 -7.75 42.45 2.86
C HIS A 329 -7.90 43.44 1.67
N GLU A 330 -8.78 43.16 0.70
CA GLU A 330 -9.12 44.04 -0.40
C GLU A 330 -10.21 45.08 -0.04
N GLU A 331 -10.76 45.03 1.17
CA GLU A 331 -11.76 45.98 1.64
C GLU A 331 -11.14 47.31 2.06
N THR A 332 -11.85 48.42 1.82
CA THR A 332 -11.34 49.75 2.15
C THR A 332 -11.03 49.97 3.61
N TRP A 333 -11.81 49.37 4.49
CA TRP A 333 -11.62 49.46 5.95
C TRP A 333 -10.38 48.71 6.44
N PHE A 334 -9.93 47.68 5.68
CA PHE A 334 -8.81 46.83 6.05
C PHE A 334 -7.46 47.58 6.01
N SER A 335 -7.37 48.64 5.21
CA SER A 335 -6.15 49.46 5.08
C SER A 335 -5.57 49.92 6.42
N LYS A 336 -6.43 50.11 7.45
CA LYS A 336 -6.02 50.48 8.81
C LYS A 336 -5.30 49.36 9.54
N LEU A 337 -5.46 48.14 9.12
CA LEU A 337 -4.85 46.94 9.73
C LEU A 337 -3.59 46.48 8.99
N ASN A 338 -3.29 47.04 7.80
CA ASN A 338 -2.23 46.56 6.92
C ASN A 338 -0.84 46.55 7.57
N SER A 339 -0.59 47.38 8.58
CA SER A 339 0.69 47.38 9.31
C SER A 339 0.92 46.10 10.13
N ILE A 340 -0.14 45.41 10.55
CA ILE A 340 -0.06 44.21 11.36
C ILE A 340 -0.56 43.01 10.56
N LEU A 341 -1.75 43.10 9.98
CA LEU A 341 -2.43 42.05 9.24
C LEU A 341 -2.41 42.37 7.74
N SER A 342 -1.55 41.74 6.96
CA SER A 342 -1.31 42.02 5.56
C SER A 342 -2.26 41.28 4.62
N ASN A 343 -2.80 40.16 5.07
CA ASN A 343 -3.73 39.31 4.33
C ASN A 343 -4.76 38.69 5.27
N LEU A 344 -6.02 38.69 4.88
CA LEU A 344 -7.12 37.96 5.48
C LEU A 344 -8.05 37.46 4.36
N THR A 345 -8.10 36.13 4.22
CA THR A 345 -9.04 35.47 3.31
C THR A 345 -9.84 34.42 4.06
N LEU A 346 -11.16 34.46 3.93
CA LEU A 346 -12.07 33.42 4.44
C LEU A 346 -12.57 32.61 3.26
N LYS A 347 -12.57 31.27 3.43
CA LYS A 347 -12.95 30.32 2.38
C LYS A 347 -13.99 29.35 2.91
N ALA A 348 -14.96 29.00 2.08
CA ALA A 348 -15.92 27.94 2.38
C ALA A 348 -16.20 27.15 1.12
N SER A 349 -16.32 25.85 1.22
CA SER A 349 -16.75 24.99 0.12
C SER A 349 -17.62 23.86 0.59
N TYR A 350 -18.57 23.45 -0.26
CA TYR A 350 -19.38 22.27 -0.08
C TYR A 350 -19.42 21.48 -1.37
N SER A 351 -19.19 20.16 -1.29
CA SER A 351 -19.05 19.31 -2.46
C SER A 351 -19.66 17.94 -2.29
N LEU A 352 -20.07 17.36 -3.42
CA LEU A 352 -20.29 15.92 -3.61
C LEU A 352 -19.21 15.42 -4.55
N THR A 353 -18.33 14.54 -4.06
CA THR A 353 -17.32 13.84 -4.86
C THR A 353 -17.61 12.34 -4.84
N ALA A 354 -17.03 11.63 -5.80
CA ALA A 354 -17.26 10.20 -5.94
C ALA A 354 -15.99 9.45 -6.37
N ASP A 355 -15.91 8.17 -5.98
CA ASP A 355 -14.91 7.23 -6.40
C ASP A 355 -15.56 5.96 -6.96
N ARG A 356 -14.88 5.28 -7.87
CA ARG A 356 -15.34 4.02 -8.49
C ARG A 356 -15.04 2.78 -7.65
N GLY A 357 -14.52 2.98 -6.47
CA GLY A 357 -14.07 1.91 -5.58
C GLY A 357 -12.80 1.21 -6.09
N PRO A 358 -12.43 0.09 -5.46
CA PRO A 358 -11.21 -0.64 -5.76
C PRO A 358 -11.11 -1.06 -7.23
N ALA A 359 -9.91 -1.06 -7.81
CA ALA A 359 -9.67 -1.31 -9.23
C ALA A 359 -10.12 -2.71 -9.69
N PHE A 360 -10.11 -3.69 -8.79
CA PHE A 360 -10.51 -5.07 -9.07
C PHE A 360 -12.02 -5.30 -9.03
N VAL A 361 -12.80 -4.35 -8.52
CA VAL A 361 -14.26 -4.46 -8.47
C VAL A 361 -14.85 -4.08 -9.83
N SER A 362 -15.57 -5.00 -10.47
CA SER A 362 -16.31 -4.76 -11.70
C SER A 362 -17.46 -5.74 -11.78
N ASN A 363 -18.68 -5.24 -11.71
CA ASN A 363 -19.87 -6.07 -11.53
C ASN A 363 -21.03 -5.79 -12.49
N SER A 364 -20.71 -5.39 -13.69
CA SER A 364 -21.76 -5.19 -14.70
C SER A 364 -22.37 -6.51 -15.24
N LEU A 365 -21.63 -7.63 -15.08
CA LEU A 365 -22.04 -8.97 -15.54
C LEU A 365 -21.67 -10.02 -14.48
N ALA A 366 -22.37 -11.16 -14.50
CA ALA A 366 -21.93 -12.33 -13.75
C ALA A 366 -20.59 -12.83 -14.29
N MET A 367 -19.68 -13.18 -13.39
CA MET A 367 -18.40 -13.80 -13.71
C MET A 367 -18.51 -15.29 -13.45
N VAL A 368 -18.19 -16.09 -14.46
CA VAL A 368 -18.16 -17.55 -14.37
C VAL A 368 -16.73 -18.05 -14.60
N SER A 369 -16.39 -19.14 -13.96
CA SER A 369 -15.13 -19.83 -14.11
C SER A 369 -15.37 -21.31 -14.35
N SER A 370 -14.55 -21.94 -15.17
CA SER A 370 -14.49 -23.39 -15.24
C SER A 370 -13.71 -23.93 -14.05
N TYR A 371 -14.12 -25.05 -13.54
CA TYR A 371 -13.42 -25.81 -12.49
C TYR A 371 -13.66 -27.32 -12.70
N ASN A 372 -12.76 -28.14 -12.17
CA ASN A 372 -12.93 -29.56 -12.12
C ASN A 372 -13.53 -29.92 -10.75
N PRO A 373 -14.79 -30.40 -10.68
CA PRO A 373 -15.37 -30.84 -9.41
C PRO A 373 -14.54 -31.97 -8.82
N TRP A 374 -14.37 -31.96 -7.49
CA TRP A 374 -13.75 -33.12 -6.82
C TRP A 374 -14.53 -34.39 -7.10
N ARG A 375 -13.86 -35.44 -7.55
CA ARG A 375 -14.42 -36.76 -7.81
C ARG A 375 -13.52 -37.79 -7.12
N PRO A 376 -14.11 -38.85 -6.55
CA PRO A 376 -13.33 -39.93 -5.93
C PRO A 376 -12.53 -40.76 -6.95
N ASN A 377 -12.85 -40.63 -8.23
CA ASN A 377 -12.18 -41.31 -9.33
C ASN A 377 -11.80 -40.30 -10.42
N ALA A 378 -10.51 -40.17 -10.71
CA ALA A 378 -9.97 -39.19 -11.66
C ALA A 378 -10.37 -39.49 -13.12
N ASP A 379 -10.67 -40.74 -13.47
CA ASP A 379 -11.07 -41.14 -14.83
C ASP A 379 -12.45 -40.57 -15.24
N VAL A 380 -13.23 -40.06 -14.29
CA VAL A 380 -14.55 -39.46 -14.51
C VAL A 380 -14.55 -37.96 -14.22
N MET A 381 -13.43 -37.28 -14.38
CA MET A 381 -13.38 -35.83 -14.17
C MET A 381 -14.11 -35.09 -15.29
N GLU A 382 -15.13 -34.35 -14.91
CA GLU A 382 -15.88 -33.45 -15.77
C GLU A 382 -15.57 -32.00 -15.40
N SER A 383 -15.39 -31.14 -16.40
CA SER A 383 -15.33 -29.71 -16.13
C SER A 383 -16.70 -29.14 -15.81
N GLY A 384 -16.79 -28.38 -14.76
CA GLY A 384 -17.98 -27.62 -14.37
C GLY A 384 -17.83 -26.13 -14.62
N LEU A 385 -18.95 -25.42 -14.58
CA LEU A 385 -18.98 -23.94 -14.54
C LEU A 385 -19.45 -23.51 -13.16
N GLY A 386 -18.64 -22.73 -12.48
CA GLY A 386 -18.99 -22.09 -11.22
C GLY A 386 -19.15 -20.58 -11.36
N ILE A 387 -20.04 -20.02 -10.57
CA ILE A 387 -20.20 -18.56 -10.49
C ILE A 387 -19.13 -18.03 -9.54
N LEU A 388 -18.13 -17.31 -10.07
CA LEU A 388 -17.14 -16.62 -9.26
C LEU A 388 -17.72 -15.40 -8.56
N GLN A 389 -18.60 -14.68 -9.27
CA GLN A 389 -19.23 -13.47 -8.77
C GLN A 389 -20.55 -13.24 -9.48
N GLY A 390 -21.61 -13.06 -8.72
CA GLY A 390 -22.93 -12.78 -9.24
C GLY A 390 -23.06 -11.35 -9.78
N LYS A 391 -24.05 -11.16 -10.62
CA LYS A 391 -24.38 -9.85 -11.19
C LYS A 391 -24.86 -8.90 -10.09
N ASN A 392 -24.25 -7.70 -10.00
CA ASN A 392 -24.76 -6.61 -9.18
C ASN A 392 -25.06 -5.37 -10.05
N SER A 393 -26.31 -5.26 -10.51
CA SER A 393 -26.76 -4.14 -11.35
C SER A 393 -26.81 -2.81 -10.59
N GLU A 394 -26.85 -2.84 -9.27
CA GLU A 394 -26.99 -1.68 -8.38
C GLU A 394 -25.66 -1.19 -7.81
N LEU A 395 -24.54 -1.86 -8.13
CA LEU A 395 -23.23 -1.41 -7.70
C LEU A 395 -22.94 0.00 -8.23
N THR A 396 -22.80 0.96 -7.33
CA THR A 396 -22.61 2.39 -7.66
C THR A 396 -21.32 2.95 -7.06
N TYR A 397 -21.03 4.20 -7.39
CA TYR A 397 -19.91 4.95 -6.87
C TYR A 397 -19.94 5.04 -5.35
N GLU A 398 -18.76 4.98 -4.74
CA GLU A 398 -18.54 5.49 -3.39
C GLU A 398 -18.69 7.01 -3.41
N LYS A 399 -19.45 7.57 -2.49
CA LYS A 399 -19.82 9.00 -2.49
C LYS A 399 -19.33 9.69 -1.23
N LYS A 400 -18.95 10.95 -1.38
CA LYS A 400 -18.46 11.77 -0.27
C LYS A 400 -19.04 13.18 -0.35
N HIS A 401 -19.82 13.56 0.67
CA HIS A 401 -20.10 14.96 0.95
C HIS A 401 -19.01 15.54 1.85
N GLU A 402 -18.53 16.73 1.50
CA GLU A 402 -17.51 17.43 2.27
C GLU A 402 -17.86 18.90 2.42
N LEU A 403 -17.86 19.38 3.68
CA LEU A 403 -17.83 20.78 4.04
C LEU A 403 -16.41 21.13 4.46
N ASN A 404 -15.83 22.18 3.85
CA ASN A 404 -14.54 22.72 4.22
C ASN A 404 -14.68 24.21 4.52
N LEU A 405 -14.07 24.68 5.62
CA LEU A 405 -13.98 26.07 6.05
C LEU A 405 -12.52 26.41 6.25
N GLY A 406 -12.04 27.44 5.57
CA GLY A 406 -10.64 27.85 5.57
C GLY A 406 -10.44 29.33 5.92
N ILE A 407 -9.31 29.61 6.54
CA ILE A 407 -8.82 30.96 6.80
C ILE A 407 -7.34 31.07 6.45
N ASP A 408 -6.99 32.10 5.68
CA ASP A 408 -5.60 32.48 5.41
C ASP A 408 -5.30 33.84 6.01
N LEU A 409 -4.24 33.93 6.80
CA LEU A 409 -3.77 35.12 7.48
C LEU A 409 -2.31 35.40 7.12
N GLY A 410 -2.02 36.66 6.79
CA GLY A 410 -0.66 37.14 6.60
C GLY A 410 -0.37 38.30 7.54
N PHE A 411 0.70 38.23 8.31
CA PHE A 411 1.09 39.27 9.25
C PHE A 411 2.44 39.91 8.87
N LEU A 412 2.62 41.19 9.19
CA LEU A 412 3.87 41.93 9.08
C LEU A 412 4.48 41.83 7.67
N ASP A 413 3.76 42.27 6.64
CA ASP A 413 4.10 42.16 5.22
C ASP A 413 4.36 40.73 4.78
N ASN A 414 3.46 39.81 5.20
CA ASN A 414 3.54 38.38 4.95
C ASN A 414 4.85 37.72 5.46
N ARG A 415 5.42 38.26 6.56
CA ARG A 415 6.52 37.59 7.24
C ARG A 415 6.06 36.35 7.99
N ILE A 416 4.80 36.36 8.46
CA ILE A 416 4.14 35.22 9.07
C ILE A 416 2.89 34.94 8.25
N ASN A 417 2.83 33.77 7.64
CA ASN A 417 1.67 33.29 6.89
C ASN A 417 1.09 32.07 7.63
N PHE A 418 -0.18 32.14 7.95
CA PHE A 418 -0.92 31.10 8.65
C PHE A 418 -2.13 30.72 7.80
N SER A 419 -2.30 29.43 7.54
CA SER A 419 -3.48 28.85 6.91
C SER A 419 -4.06 27.76 7.80
N MET A 420 -5.38 27.77 7.95
CA MET A 420 -6.11 26.75 8.68
C MET A 420 -7.33 26.33 7.88
N ASP A 421 -7.49 25.03 7.70
CA ASP A 421 -8.66 24.40 7.09
C ASP A 421 -9.28 23.43 8.10
N TRP A 422 -10.59 23.56 8.29
CA TRP A 422 -11.40 22.58 9.01
C TRP A 422 -12.36 21.93 8.06
N TYR A 423 -12.47 20.59 8.12
CA TYR A 423 -13.37 19.85 7.25
C TYR A 423 -14.21 18.83 8.00
N LYS A 424 -15.41 18.55 7.44
CA LYS A 424 -16.30 17.49 7.86
C LYS A 424 -16.77 16.72 6.63
N ARG A 425 -16.60 15.39 6.66
CA ARG A 425 -16.91 14.46 5.57
C ARG A 425 -17.93 13.44 5.99
N LYS A 426 -18.84 13.11 5.09
CA LYS A 426 -19.72 11.95 5.17
C LYS A 426 -19.49 11.11 3.93
N ASN A 427 -18.86 9.95 4.10
CA ASN A 427 -18.67 8.97 3.05
C ASN A 427 -19.79 7.92 3.18
N TYR A 428 -20.38 7.53 2.08
CA TYR A 428 -21.46 6.56 2.03
C TYR A 428 -21.43 5.77 0.73
N ASP A 429 -22.19 4.68 0.68
CA ASP A 429 -22.12 3.72 -0.44
C ASP A 429 -20.70 3.15 -0.64
N LEU A 430 -19.91 3.00 0.45
CA LEU A 430 -18.59 2.42 0.38
C LEU A 430 -18.66 0.96 -0.03
N ILE A 431 -17.79 0.56 -0.95
CA ILE A 431 -17.78 -0.77 -1.55
C ILE A 431 -17.00 -1.75 -0.65
N GLY A 432 -17.64 -2.84 -0.29
CA GLY A 432 -17.06 -3.93 0.48
C GLY A 432 -17.57 -5.29 0.03
N TRP A 433 -16.98 -6.34 0.56
CA TRP A 433 -17.44 -7.71 0.35
C TRP A 433 -18.64 -8.00 1.23
N LEU A 434 -19.76 -8.41 0.63
CA LEU A 434 -20.98 -8.84 1.29
C LEU A 434 -21.13 -10.36 1.12
N SER A 435 -21.14 -11.09 2.23
CA SER A 435 -21.47 -12.52 2.22
C SER A 435 -22.96 -12.70 1.95
N THR A 436 -23.31 -13.60 1.05
CA THR A 436 -24.69 -13.94 0.70
C THR A 436 -25.12 -15.25 1.38
N THR A 437 -26.38 -15.59 1.27
CA THR A 437 -26.92 -16.84 1.85
C THR A 437 -26.51 -18.10 1.09
N GLY A 438 -25.87 -17.95 -0.07
CA GLY A 438 -25.47 -19.07 -0.93
C GLY A 438 -26.62 -19.72 -1.73
N LEU A 439 -27.86 -19.26 -1.57
CA LEU A 439 -29.05 -19.87 -2.22
C LEU A 439 -28.98 -19.82 -3.75
N ASP A 440 -28.37 -18.78 -4.30
CA ASP A 440 -28.18 -18.60 -5.75
C ASP A 440 -26.83 -19.12 -6.27
N GLY A 441 -26.11 -19.93 -5.46
CA GLY A 441 -24.76 -20.39 -5.76
C GLY A 441 -23.66 -19.32 -5.58
N GLU A 442 -24.02 -18.14 -5.07
CA GLU A 442 -23.10 -17.05 -4.80
C GLU A 442 -22.86 -16.95 -3.29
N ILE A 443 -21.60 -17.16 -2.85
CA ILE A 443 -21.21 -17.09 -1.42
C ILE A 443 -20.92 -15.66 -0.96
N GLY A 444 -20.80 -14.73 -1.89
CA GLY A 444 -20.58 -13.32 -1.61
C GLY A 444 -20.36 -12.49 -2.86
N LYS A 445 -20.49 -11.17 -2.72
CA LYS A 445 -20.32 -10.19 -3.80
C LYS A 445 -19.82 -8.87 -3.28
N TYR A 446 -19.25 -8.07 -4.16
CA TYR A 446 -19.00 -6.66 -3.87
C TYR A 446 -20.28 -5.85 -3.98
N ALA A 447 -20.58 -5.08 -2.94
CA ALA A 447 -21.76 -4.23 -2.85
C ALA A 447 -21.42 -2.94 -2.09
N ASN A 448 -22.31 -1.96 -2.15
CA ASN A 448 -22.21 -0.73 -1.38
C ASN A 448 -22.77 -0.98 0.03
N VAL A 449 -21.88 -1.32 0.98
CA VAL A 449 -22.23 -1.93 2.29
C VAL A 449 -21.80 -1.11 3.50
N ALA A 450 -21.18 0.05 3.31
CA ALA A 450 -20.66 0.78 4.44
C ALA A 450 -20.80 2.31 4.30
N SER A 451 -20.84 2.96 5.45
CA SER A 451 -20.80 4.41 5.58
C SER A 451 -19.86 4.83 6.70
N MET A 452 -19.23 5.98 6.55
CA MET A 452 -18.35 6.55 7.58
C MET A 452 -18.43 8.08 7.63
N ARG A 453 -18.03 8.64 8.76
CA ARG A 453 -17.85 10.07 8.94
C ARG A 453 -16.40 10.37 9.34
N SER A 454 -15.89 11.48 8.86
CA SER A 454 -14.60 12.01 9.30
C SER A 454 -14.64 13.52 9.45
N HIS A 455 -13.78 14.04 10.29
CA HIS A 455 -13.53 15.46 10.45
C HIS A 455 -12.07 15.68 10.80
N GLY A 456 -11.55 16.82 10.45
CA GLY A 456 -10.16 17.14 10.75
C GLY A 456 -9.87 18.63 10.66
N ILE A 457 -8.66 18.96 11.08
CA ILE A 457 -8.08 20.30 11.01
C ILE A 457 -6.68 20.19 10.43
N GLU A 458 -6.37 21.09 9.52
CA GLU A 458 -5.07 21.23 8.90
C GLU A 458 -4.55 22.65 9.11
N LEU A 459 -3.29 22.76 9.56
CA LEU A 459 -2.64 24.03 9.83
C LEU A 459 -1.33 24.09 9.08
N THR A 460 -1.06 25.24 8.44
CA THR A 460 0.23 25.55 7.85
C THR A 460 0.69 26.90 8.37
N LEU A 461 1.90 26.95 8.90
CA LEU A 461 2.55 28.17 9.36
C LEU A 461 3.90 28.33 8.66
N SER A 462 4.06 29.38 7.88
CA SER A 462 5.32 29.75 7.24
C SER A 462 5.80 31.09 7.78
N THR A 463 7.04 31.13 8.27
CA THR A 463 7.60 32.33 8.87
C THR A 463 8.97 32.70 8.29
N ARG A 464 9.19 33.99 8.06
CA ARG A 464 10.51 34.57 7.77
C ARG A 464 11.07 35.15 9.08
N ASN A 465 11.72 34.29 9.86
CA ASN A 465 12.21 34.68 11.20
C ASN A 465 13.26 35.79 11.10
N ILE A 466 14.23 35.62 10.20
CA ILE A 466 15.27 36.61 9.92
C ILE A 466 15.37 36.80 8.40
N ALA A 467 15.37 38.04 7.95
CA ALA A 467 15.50 38.41 6.54
C ALA A 467 16.54 39.54 6.38
N LYS A 468 17.80 39.29 6.80
CA LYS A 468 18.93 40.21 6.57
C LYS A 468 19.59 39.98 5.21
N LYS A 469 20.38 40.91 4.73
CA LYS A 469 21.07 40.83 3.45
C LYS A 469 21.88 39.53 3.27
N ASP A 470 22.65 39.18 4.24
CA ASP A 470 23.58 38.04 4.19
C ASP A 470 23.04 36.79 4.91
N PHE A 471 22.09 36.94 5.83
CA PHE A 471 21.52 35.83 6.60
C PHE A 471 20.01 35.83 6.56
N LYS A 472 19.43 34.67 6.18
CA LYS A 472 17.99 34.44 6.16
C LYS A 472 17.68 33.16 6.92
N TRP A 473 16.61 33.18 7.72
CA TRP A 473 16.07 32.01 8.40
C TRP A 473 14.56 31.95 8.20
N ASN A 474 14.09 30.87 7.58
CA ASN A 474 12.67 30.60 7.37
C ASN A 474 12.31 29.30 8.11
N THR A 475 11.07 29.25 8.63
CA THR A 475 10.49 28.05 9.27
C THR A 475 9.14 27.76 8.63
N ASP A 476 8.90 26.49 8.31
CA ASP A 476 7.64 25.95 7.84
C ASP A 476 7.18 24.89 8.82
N PHE A 477 5.95 25.04 9.32
CA PHE A 477 5.32 24.09 10.23
C PHE A 477 3.98 23.64 9.64
N ILE A 478 3.78 22.33 9.55
CA ILE A 478 2.54 21.70 9.08
C ILE A 478 2.01 20.80 10.18
N PHE A 479 0.72 20.87 10.42
CA PHE A 479 0.01 20.04 11.36
C PHE A 479 -1.31 19.60 10.76
N SER A 480 -1.63 18.32 10.87
CA SER A 480 -2.91 17.73 10.48
C SER A 480 -3.42 16.80 11.57
N LYS A 481 -4.70 16.94 11.91
CA LYS A 481 -5.39 16.02 12.81
C LYS A 481 -6.69 15.56 12.19
N THR A 482 -6.86 14.24 12.08
CA THR A 482 -8.05 13.61 11.48
C THR A 482 -8.65 12.59 12.45
N LYS A 483 -9.98 12.57 12.53
CA LYS A 483 -10.73 11.48 13.20
C LYS A 483 -11.76 10.92 12.22
N ASN A 484 -11.90 9.62 12.19
CA ASN A 484 -12.94 8.94 11.42
C ASN A 484 -13.70 7.94 12.29
N LYS A 485 -14.90 7.57 11.84
CA LYS A 485 -15.76 6.60 12.49
C LYS A 485 -16.65 5.92 11.47
N VAL A 486 -16.68 4.59 11.49
CA VAL A 486 -17.64 3.79 10.72
C VAL A 486 -19.01 3.97 11.34
N THR A 487 -19.99 4.43 10.56
CA THR A 487 -21.36 4.70 11.03
C THR A 487 -22.31 3.58 10.70
N ASP A 488 -22.03 2.84 9.62
CA ASP A 488 -22.82 1.74 9.14
C ASP A 488 -21.92 0.72 8.43
N LEU A 489 -22.15 -0.58 8.64
CA LEU A 489 -21.34 -1.65 8.07
C LEU A 489 -22.15 -2.94 8.04
N GLU A 490 -22.39 -3.47 6.84
CA GLU A 490 -23.07 -4.75 6.61
C GLU A 490 -22.12 -5.95 6.44
N ALA A 491 -20.81 -5.73 6.57
CA ALA A 491 -19.82 -6.80 6.50
C ALA A 491 -19.60 -7.48 7.86
N PHE A 492 -19.41 -8.79 7.85
CA PHE A 492 -19.17 -9.60 9.04
C PHE A 492 -17.69 -9.98 9.11
N SER A 493 -16.94 -9.34 10.01
CA SER A 493 -15.56 -9.67 10.33
C SER A 493 -15.48 -10.78 11.36
N SER A 494 -14.46 -11.64 11.26
CA SER A 494 -14.10 -12.61 12.28
C SER A 494 -13.23 -11.98 13.38
N VAL A 495 -13.05 -12.68 14.50
CA VAL A 495 -12.06 -12.31 15.53
C VAL A 495 -10.66 -12.17 14.90
N MET A 496 -10.28 -13.10 14.01
CA MET A 496 -8.99 -13.07 13.33
C MET A 496 -8.78 -11.78 12.51
N ASP A 497 -9.80 -11.31 11.79
CA ASP A 497 -9.74 -10.05 11.05
C ASP A 497 -9.48 -8.85 11.98
N MET A 498 -10.12 -8.87 13.15
CA MET A 498 -10.04 -7.77 14.13
C MET A 498 -8.70 -7.70 14.86
N VAL A 499 -8.06 -8.85 15.13
CA VAL A 499 -6.77 -8.91 15.85
C VAL A 499 -5.56 -8.84 14.92
N SER A 500 -5.76 -8.97 13.61
CA SER A 500 -4.67 -8.87 12.64
C SER A 500 -4.01 -7.49 12.65
N GLY A 501 -2.70 -7.42 12.41
CA GLY A 501 -1.90 -6.19 12.52
C GLY A 501 -2.29 -5.06 11.57
N TYR A 502 -3.09 -5.34 10.55
CA TYR A 502 -3.57 -4.32 9.60
C TYR A 502 -4.79 -3.52 10.10
N GLY A 503 -5.44 -3.99 11.16
CA GLY A 503 -6.70 -3.46 11.63
C GLY A 503 -7.86 -3.73 10.67
N PHE A 504 -9.09 -3.71 11.17
CA PHE A 504 -10.29 -3.96 10.38
C PHE A 504 -11.42 -3.00 10.74
N ALA A 505 -12.39 -2.84 9.82
CA ALA A 505 -13.54 -1.98 10.04
C ALA A 505 -14.55 -2.60 10.99
N MET A 506 -15.00 -1.83 11.99
CA MET A 506 -16.09 -2.18 12.91
C MET A 506 -16.99 -0.97 13.10
N GLN A 507 -18.31 -1.19 13.11
CA GLN A 507 -19.27 -0.11 13.33
C GLN A 507 -19.03 0.54 14.71
N GLY A 508 -19.01 1.85 14.73
CA GLY A 508 -18.74 2.60 15.96
C GLY A 508 -17.28 2.98 16.20
N TYR A 509 -16.35 2.40 15.44
CA TYR A 509 -14.91 2.58 15.57
C TYR A 509 -14.29 3.20 14.32
N PRO A 510 -13.00 3.60 14.32
CA PRO A 510 -12.25 3.98 13.12
C PRO A 510 -12.19 2.85 12.08
N VAL A 511 -11.98 3.21 10.80
CA VAL A 511 -11.98 2.26 9.68
C VAL A 511 -10.94 1.15 9.85
N ARG A 512 -9.76 1.48 10.37
CA ARG A 512 -8.68 0.52 10.58
C ARG A 512 -8.43 0.37 12.09
N SER A 513 -9.41 -0.21 12.76
CA SER A 513 -9.36 -0.46 14.19
C SER A 513 -8.64 -1.75 14.50
N LEU A 514 -7.72 -1.69 15.44
CA LEU A 514 -7.00 -2.84 15.96
C LEU A 514 -7.58 -3.25 17.29
N PHE A 515 -7.88 -4.53 17.41
CA PHE A 515 -8.35 -5.14 18.64
C PHE A 515 -7.36 -6.20 19.10
N SER A 516 -7.43 -6.57 20.36
CA SER A 516 -6.60 -7.61 20.98
C SER A 516 -7.45 -8.59 21.76
N LEU A 517 -6.93 -9.79 21.95
CA LEU A 517 -7.44 -10.72 22.95
C LEU A 517 -7.18 -10.16 24.34
N ASP A 518 -8.15 -10.32 25.23
CA ASP A 518 -8.10 -9.82 26.62
C ASP A 518 -7.17 -10.69 27.47
N PHE A 519 -5.90 -10.30 27.49
CA PHE A 519 -4.85 -11.00 28.24
C PHE A 519 -4.99 -10.74 29.74
N ARG A 520 -5.01 -11.81 30.55
CA ARG A 520 -5.24 -11.78 32.01
C ARG A 520 -4.03 -12.24 32.84
N GLY A 521 -2.85 -12.27 32.22
CA GLY A 521 -1.62 -12.71 32.86
C GLY A 521 -1.29 -14.18 32.53
N LEU A 522 -0.35 -14.71 33.28
CA LEU A 522 0.08 -16.12 33.15
C LEU A 522 -0.57 -16.98 34.26
N ASN A 523 -0.77 -18.25 33.96
CA ASN A 523 -1.16 -19.21 34.98
C ASN A 523 0.06 -19.73 35.76
N GLU A 524 -0.15 -20.65 36.72
CA GLU A 524 0.90 -21.25 37.57
C GLU A 524 1.94 -22.08 36.77
N GLU A 525 1.63 -22.43 35.52
CA GLU A 525 2.53 -23.14 34.59
C GLU A 525 3.26 -22.18 33.66
N GLY A 526 3.02 -20.86 33.75
CA GLY A 526 3.61 -19.84 32.93
C GLY A 526 2.97 -19.71 31.55
N LEU A 527 1.79 -20.28 31.33
CA LEU A 527 1.03 -20.14 30.08
C LEU A 527 0.14 -18.91 30.09
N PRO A 528 -0.04 -18.24 28.95
CA PRO A 528 -0.86 -17.04 28.86
C PRO A 528 -2.36 -17.37 29.03
N THR A 529 -3.09 -16.50 29.70
CA THR A 529 -4.54 -16.66 29.93
C THR A 529 -5.31 -15.49 29.33
N PHE A 530 -6.52 -15.79 28.83
CA PHE A 530 -7.38 -14.86 28.11
C PHE A 530 -8.84 -15.05 28.50
N ILE A 531 -9.65 -14.04 28.29
CA ILE A 531 -11.11 -14.18 28.31
C ILE A 531 -11.59 -14.54 26.91
N ASN A 532 -12.33 -15.65 26.76
CA ASN A 532 -12.91 -16.07 25.50
C ASN A 532 -14.29 -15.45 25.23
N GLU A 533 -14.91 -15.79 24.10
CA GLU A 533 -16.23 -15.31 23.69
C GLU A 533 -17.38 -15.69 24.62
N ASN A 534 -17.18 -16.68 25.49
CA ASN A 534 -18.16 -17.11 26.52
C ASN A 534 -17.95 -16.43 27.88
N GLY A 535 -16.90 -15.58 28.00
CA GLY A 535 -16.51 -14.96 29.26
C GLY A 535 -15.69 -15.86 30.19
N GLU A 536 -15.16 -16.97 29.69
CA GLU A 536 -14.37 -17.94 30.46
C GLU A 536 -12.88 -17.62 30.37
N LEU A 537 -12.16 -17.85 31.47
CA LEU A 537 -10.71 -17.78 31.49
C LEU A 537 -10.12 -19.03 30.84
N THR A 538 -9.33 -18.88 29.80
CA THR A 538 -8.76 -19.98 29.03
C THR A 538 -7.32 -19.68 28.59
N THR A 539 -6.54 -20.72 28.27
CA THR A 539 -5.20 -20.59 27.67
C THR A 539 -5.25 -20.69 26.12
N SER A 540 -6.09 -21.58 25.57
CA SER A 540 -6.06 -21.93 24.14
C SER A 540 -7.44 -22.03 23.49
N ASN A 541 -8.53 -22.05 24.28
CA ASN A 541 -9.89 -22.18 23.74
C ASN A 541 -10.46 -20.83 23.30
N ILE A 542 -9.95 -20.33 22.17
CA ILE A 542 -10.38 -19.06 21.53
C ILE A 542 -10.85 -19.38 20.13
N ASN A 543 -12.08 -18.96 19.81
CA ASN A 543 -12.63 -19.09 18.47
C ASN A 543 -12.24 -17.89 17.58
N PHE A 544 -11.13 -17.99 16.85
CA PHE A 544 -10.69 -16.97 15.90
C PHE A 544 -11.67 -16.76 14.73
N GLN A 545 -12.54 -17.70 14.45
CA GLN A 545 -13.56 -17.60 13.41
C GLN A 545 -14.90 -17.01 13.89
N GLU A 546 -15.00 -16.69 15.19
CA GLU A 546 -16.23 -16.07 15.75
C GLU A 546 -16.53 -14.74 15.06
N ARG A 547 -17.79 -14.58 14.63
CA ARG A 547 -18.23 -13.40 13.86
C ARG A 547 -19.31 -12.59 14.57
N ASN A 548 -20.05 -13.18 15.49
CA ASN A 548 -21.21 -12.57 16.13
C ASN A 548 -20.85 -11.90 17.46
N ASN A 549 -20.09 -12.59 18.33
CA ASN A 549 -19.70 -12.09 19.63
C ASN A 549 -18.23 -11.67 19.67
N LYS A 550 -17.97 -10.37 19.72
CA LYS A 550 -16.64 -9.77 19.82
C LYS A 550 -16.46 -8.95 21.11
N SER A 551 -17.37 -9.09 22.09
CA SER A 551 -17.36 -8.31 23.34
C SER A 551 -16.16 -8.59 24.22
N HIS A 552 -15.50 -9.75 24.03
CA HIS A 552 -14.27 -10.13 24.72
C HIS A 552 -13.00 -9.49 24.13
N LEU A 553 -13.09 -8.77 23.04
CA LEU A 553 -11.95 -8.09 22.43
C LEU A 553 -11.74 -6.70 23.04
N ILE A 554 -10.48 -6.34 23.24
CA ILE A 554 -10.07 -5.02 23.70
C ILE A 554 -9.75 -4.13 22.49
N TYR A 555 -10.36 -2.95 22.42
CA TYR A 555 -10.02 -1.93 21.42
C TYR A 555 -8.72 -1.23 21.82
N GLU A 556 -7.67 -1.35 21.00
CA GLU A 556 -6.34 -0.78 21.24
C GLU A 556 -6.16 0.61 20.59
N GLY A 557 -6.83 0.84 19.49
CA GLY A 557 -6.69 2.07 18.72
C GLY A 557 -6.83 1.86 17.22
N THR A 558 -6.45 2.87 16.46
CA THR A 558 -6.38 2.78 14.99
C THR A 558 -4.95 2.50 14.54
N THR A 559 -4.79 1.75 13.47
CA THR A 559 -3.47 1.55 12.83
C THR A 559 -3.07 2.74 11.95
N ASP A 560 -4.00 3.63 11.62
CA ASP A 560 -3.72 4.86 10.87
C ASP A 560 -3.38 6.00 11.82
N PRO A 561 -2.32 6.78 11.56
CA PRO A 561 -2.01 7.97 12.36
C PRO A 561 -3.15 8.98 12.35
N THR A 562 -3.48 9.51 13.53
CA THR A 562 -4.51 10.56 13.66
C THR A 562 -3.94 11.96 13.65
N ILE A 563 -2.65 12.12 13.92
CA ILE A 563 -1.89 13.37 13.89
C ILE A 563 -0.65 13.17 13.05
N THR A 564 -0.46 14.02 12.04
CA THR A 564 0.75 14.02 11.21
C THR A 564 1.21 15.43 10.94
N GLY A 565 2.50 15.61 10.69
CA GLY A 565 3.00 16.91 10.31
C GLY A 565 4.51 16.96 10.12
N SER A 566 4.99 18.20 9.98
CA SER A 566 6.41 18.45 9.72
C SER A 566 6.87 19.80 10.26
N LEU A 567 8.15 19.90 10.51
CA LEU A 567 8.85 21.13 10.84
C LEU A 567 10.09 21.26 9.96
N GLY A 568 10.09 22.24 9.06
CA GLY A 568 11.19 22.58 8.20
C GLY A 568 11.88 23.87 8.65
N ASN A 569 13.21 23.90 8.66
CA ASN A 569 13.99 25.11 8.88
C ASN A 569 15.02 25.27 7.75
N VAL A 570 15.04 26.46 7.17
CA VAL A 570 15.99 26.81 6.12
C VAL A 570 16.82 28.01 6.56
N PHE A 571 18.11 27.77 6.70
CA PHE A 571 19.11 28.79 7.01
C PHE A 571 19.93 29.08 5.76
N SER A 572 20.07 30.37 5.40
CA SER A 572 20.85 30.79 4.23
C SER A 572 21.85 31.86 4.63
N TYR A 573 23.10 31.69 4.24
CA TYR A 573 24.18 32.64 4.49
C TYR A 573 25.12 32.72 3.30
N LYS A 574 25.20 33.88 2.62
CA LYS A 574 26.15 34.18 1.52
C LYS A 574 26.28 33.04 0.48
N GLY A 575 25.18 32.50 -0.01
CA GLY A 575 25.17 31.39 -0.99
C GLY A 575 25.15 29.99 -0.37
N LEU A 576 25.48 29.84 0.91
CA LEU A 576 25.33 28.59 1.66
C LEU A 576 23.88 28.47 2.14
N LYS A 577 23.26 27.30 1.95
CA LYS A 577 21.90 27.03 2.39
C LYS A 577 21.86 25.68 3.11
N LEU A 578 21.43 25.70 4.37
CA LEU A 578 21.16 24.51 5.19
C LEU A 578 19.68 24.34 5.33
N ASN A 579 19.16 23.16 4.96
CA ASN A 579 17.78 22.75 5.21
C ASN A 579 17.78 21.60 6.23
N VAL A 580 16.93 21.71 7.25
CA VAL A 580 16.67 20.67 8.26
C VAL A 580 15.17 20.41 8.27
N PHE A 581 14.79 19.17 7.97
CA PHE A 581 13.39 18.78 7.85
C PHE A 581 13.06 17.60 8.76
N ILE A 582 12.12 17.80 9.66
CA ILE A 582 11.65 16.84 10.66
C ILE A 582 10.20 16.49 10.31
N THR A 583 9.85 15.22 10.41
CA THR A 583 8.47 14.73 10.30
C THR A 583 8.05 14.06 11.59
N TYR A 584 6.76 14.11 11.88
CA TYR A 584 6.18 13.42 13.04
C TYR A 584 4.83 12.79 12.70
N SER A 585 4.52 11.72 13.41
CA SER A 585 3.29 10.96 13.27
C SER A 585 2.89 10.40 14.63
N PHE A 586 1.62 10.57 15.03
CA PHE A 586 1.12 10.17 16.34
C PHE A 586 -0.30 9.63 16.28
N GLY A 587 -0.66 8.86 17.31
CA GLY A 587 -2.03 8.43 17.59
C GLY A 587 -2.45 7.19 16.84
N ASN A 588 -1.52 6.35 16.42
CA ASN A 588 -1.76 5.02 15.93
C ASN A 588 -1.09 3.95 16.81
N VAL A 589 -1.55 2.72 16.66
CA VAL A 589 -1.01 1.55 17.35
C VAL A 589 -0.49 0.53 16.34
N ILE A 590 0.46 -0.28 16.79
CA ILE A 590 1.12 -1.32 15.99
C ILE A 590 1.04 -2.64 16.75
N ARG A 591 0.62 -3.72 16.09
CA ARG A 591 0.78 -5.08 16.57
C ARG A 591 2.24 -5.51 16.40
N LEU A 592 2.89 -5.95 17.49
CA LEU A 592 4.24 -6.49 17.42
C LEU A 592 4.26 -7.81 16.64
N ASP A 593 5.41 -8.12 16.04
CA ASP A 593 5.56 -9.35 15.25
C ASP A 593 5.25 -10.61 16.08
N PRO A 594 4.68 -11.65 15.47
CA PRO A 594 4.34 -12.91 16.11
C PRO A 594 5.60 -13.76 16.33
N VAL A 595 6.34 -13.47 17.40
CA VAL A 595 7.63 -14.12 17.70
C VAL A 595 7.54 -15.20 18.80
N PHE A 596 6.39 -15.31 19.48
CA PHE A 596 6.20 -16.34 20.51
C PHE A 596 5.66 -17.63 19.89
N SER A 597 6.32 -18.74 20.22
CA SER A 597 6.00 -20.10 19.74
C SER A 597 6.12 -21.10 20.88
N ASN A 598 5.43 -22.22 20.75
CA ASN A 598 5.58 -23.35 21.66
C ASN A 598 6.87 -24.15 21.43
N GLN A 599 7.56 -23.93 20.32
CA GLN A 599 8.82 -24.59 19.99
C GLN A 599 9.84 -23.61 19.46
N TYR A 600 11.08 -23.73 19.93
CA TYR A 600 12.24 -23.00 19.44
C TYR A 600 13.37 -23.99 19.17
N THR A 601 14.13 -23.74 18.13
CA THR A 601 15.32 -24.50 17.76
C THR A 601 16.58 -23.65 17.94
N ASP A 602 17.75 -24.28 17.88
CA ASP A 602 19.03 -23.56 17.90
C ASP A 602 19.24 -22.66 16.67
N LEU A 603 18.38 -22.80 15.64
CA LEU A 603 18.41 -21.99 14.42
C LEU A 603 17.62 -20.68 14.57
N ASP A 604 16.78 -20.58 15.60
CA ASP A 604 15.87 -19.44 15.78
C ASP A 604 16.49 -18.36 16.68
N ALA A 605 16.23 -17.10 16.35
CA ALA A 605 16.50 -16.00 17.25
C ALA A 605 15.42 -15.91 18.32
N MET A 606 15.83 -15.89 19.58
CA MET A 606 14.93 -15.71 20.70
C MET A 606 14.54 -14.24 20.90
N PRO A 607 13.28 -13.91 21.19
CA PRO A 607 12.89 -12.55 21.55
C PRO A 607 13.70 -12.03 22.73
N LYS A 608 14.13 -10.78 22.67
CA LYS A 608 14.89 -10.13 23.76
C LYS A 608 14.15 -10.17 25.10
N GLU A 609 12.83 -10.13 25.05
CA GLU A 609 11.91 -10.16 26.19
C GLU A 609 12.03 -11.45 27.01
N PHE A 610 12.45 -12.56 26.39
CA PHE A 610 12.63 -13.84 27.09
C PHE A 610 13.64 -13.82 28.22
N LYS A 611 14.45 -12.77 28.37
CA LYS A 611 15.28 -12.56 29.55
C LYS A 611 14.45 -12.51 30.83
N ASN A 612 13.22 -12.01 30.72
CA ASN A 612 12.29 -11.79 31.83
C ASN A 612 11.11 -12.77 31.78
N ARG A 613 11.23 -13.88 31.08
CA ARG A 613 10.16 -14.88 30.99
C ARG A 613 9.86 -15.54 32.32
N TRP A 614 8.69 -16.12 32.45
CA TRP A 614 8.34 -17.01 33.54
C TRP A 614 9.29 -18.22 33.57
N MET A 615 9.79 -18.59 34.74
CA MET A 615 10.75 -19.71 34.95
C MET A 615 10.32 -20.68 36.03
N ARG A 616 9.50 -20.23 36.99
CA ARG A 616 9.04 -21.06 38.12
C ARG A 616 7.73 -20.52 38.70
N PRO A 617 6.92 -21.35 39.38
CA PRO A 617 5.70 -20.91 40.07
C PRO A 617 5.95 -19.69 40.99
N GLY A 618 5.09 -18.69 40.89
CA GLY A 618 5.22 -17.39 41.55
C GLY A 618 5.76 -16.28 40.63
N ASP A 619 6.37 -16.61 39.49
CA ASP A 619 6.82 -15.60 38.53
C ASP A 619 5.67 -15.00 37.71
N GLU A 620 4.49 -15.64 37.65
CA GLU A 620 3.26 -15.10 37.04
C GLU A 620 2.80 -13.78 37.65
N HIS A 621 3.26 -13.46 38.88
CA HIS A 621 3.01 -12.17 39.53
C HIS A 621 4.06 -11.09 39.18
N ARG A 622 5.11 -11.45 38.40
CA ARG A 622 6.25 -10.56 38.13
C ARG A 622 6.47 -10.31 36.65
N THR A 623 6.00 -11.20 35.79
CA THR A 623 6.17 -11.07 34.35
C THR A 623 4.91 -11.45 33.59
N ASN A 624 4.75 -10.86 32.40
CA ASN A 624 3.75 -11.23 31.41
C ASN A 624 4.33 -12.08 30.27
N ILE A 625 5.63 -12.38 30.32
CA ILE A 625 6.30 -13.14 29.26
C ILE A 625 6.14 -14.64 29.52
N PRO A 626 5.51 -15.40 28.60
CA PRO A 626 5.26 -16.82 28.78
C PRO A 626 6.54 -17.66 29.01
N VAL A 627 6.37 -18.82 29.59
CA VAL A 627 7.42 -19.85 29.69
C VAL A 627 7.87 -20.27 28.28
N ILE A 628 9.11 -20.75 28.13
CA ILE A 628 9.53 -21.54 26.97
C ILE A 628 9.05 -22.95 27.21
N ALA A 629 8.11 -23.41 26.38
CA ALA A 629 7.57 -24.78 26.54
C ALA A 629 8.65 -25.84 26.33
N ASP A 630 8.69 -26.79 27.23
CA ASP A 630 9.56 -27.94 27.13
C ASP A 630 8.93 -29.10 26.31
N LYS A 631 9.68 -30.16 26.11
CA LYS A 631 9.20 -31.32 25.36
C LYS A 631 8.01 -32.01 26.04
N TYR A 632 7.94 -32.01 27.37
CA TYR A 632 6.85 -32.60 28.11
C TYR A 632 5.54 -31.83 27.93
N MET A 633 5.58 -30.51 28.02
CA MET A 633 4.43 -29.65 27.74
C MET A 633 3.93 -29.82 26.30
N ASN A 634 4.83 -29.87 25.33
CA ASN A 634 4.47 -30.04 23.91
C ASN A 634 3.85 -31.40 23.59
N VAL A 635 4.22 -32.48 24.32
CA VAL A 635 3.63 -33.83 24.13
C VAL A 635 2.26 -33.90 24.78
N ASN A 636 2.08 -33.26 25.93
CA ASN A 636 0.86 -33.41 26.74
C ASN A 636 -0.25 -32.43 26.36
N ASP A 637 0.06 -31.31 25.71
CA ASP A 637 -0.91 -30.30 25.27
C ASP A 637 -0.87 -30.11 23.75
N SER A 638 -1.80 -30.73 23.03
CA SER A 638 -1.95 -30.60 21.58
C SER A 638 -2.39 -29.20 21.12
N TYR A 639 -2.86 -28.37 22.05
CA TYR A 639 -3.32 -27.00 21.73
C TYR A 639 -2.34 -25.91 22.17
N LEU A 640 -1.16 -26.29 22.64
CA LEU A 640 -0.16 -25.36 23.17
C LEU A 640 0.26 -24.29 22.15
N SER A 641 0.39 -24.66 20.87
CA SER A 641 0.66 -23.70 19.79
C SER A 641 -0.39 -22.59 19.70
N ARG A 642 -1.67 -22.91 19.97
CA ARG A 642 -2.75 -21.93 19.98
C ARG A 642 -2.63 -20.92 21.12
N ALA A 643 -2.16 -21.37 22.30
CA ALA A 643 -1.92 -20.50 23.45
C ALA A 643 -0.85 -19.44 23.14
N TYR A 644 0.26 -19.84 22.55
CA TYR A 644 1.33 -18.92 22.14
C TYR A 644 0.90 -18.00 21.00
N ASN A 645 0.18 -18.53 20.01
CA ASN A 645 -0.35 -17.69 18.93
C ASN A 645 -1.38 -16.67 19.45
N ALA A 646 -2.24 -17.07 20.41
CA ALA A 646 -3.15 -16.16 21.08
C ALA A 646 -2.39 -15.04 21.82
N TYR A 647 -1.26 -15.36 22.45
CA TYR A 647 -0.42 -14.35 23.09
C TYR A 647 0.13 -13.33 22.08
N ASN A 648 0.52 -13.77 20.87
CA ASN A 648 0.94 -12.86 19.79
C ASN A 648 -0.17 -11.87 19.40
N TYR A 649 -1.44 -12.20 19.61
CA TYR A 649 -2.60 -11.35 19.34
C TYR A 649 -3.18 -10.69 20.59
N SER A 650 -2.49 -10.74 21.72
CA SER A 650 -2.94 -10.18 23.00
C SER A 650 -2.74 -8.67 23.10
N SER A 651 -3.38 -8.07 24.10
CA SER A 651 -3.21 -6.66 24.48
C SER A 651 -1.78 -6.34 24.94
N ASP A 652 -1.01 -7.32 25.42
CA ASP A 652 0.40 -7.12 25.80
C ASP A 652 1.32 -6.91 24.58
N ARG A 653 0.90 -7.37 23.40
CA ARG A 653 1.64 -7.29 22.12
C ARG A 653 1.29 -6.08 21.28
N ILE A 654 1.06 -4.93 21.93
CA ILE A 654 0.77 -3.64 21.29
C ILE A 654 1.85 -2.62 21.63
N ALA A 655 2.32 -1.90 20.62
CA ALA A 655 3.18 -0.74 20.74
C ALA A 655 2.49 0.51 20.18
N LYS A 656 2.93 1.69 20.56
CA LYS A 656 2.53 2.94 19.92
C LYS A 656 3.27 3.08 18.58
N GLY A 657 2.57 3.49 17.54
CA GLY A 657 3.15 3.80 16.24
C GLY A 657 3.70 5.23 16.15
N ASP A 658 3.75 5.93 17.28
CA ASP A 658 4.17 7.32 17.37
C ASP A 658 5.67 7.46 17.07
N PHE A 659 6.02 8.47 16.24
CA PHE A 659 7.43 8.77 15.97
C PHE A 659 7.70 10.23 15.63
N ILE A 660 8.95 10.64 15.85
CA ILE A 660 9.56 11.86 15.31
C ILE A 660 10.83 11.46 14.56
N ARG A 661 10.97 11.93 13.33
CA ARG A 661 12.09 11.55 12.44
C ARG A 661 12.81 12.77 11.89
N LEU A 662 14.13 12.73 11.89
CA LEU A 662 14.95 13.61 11.07
C LEU A 662 14.90 13.11 9.62
N LYS A 663 13.99 13.71 8.82
CA LYS A 663 13.66 13.25 7.47
C LYS A 663 14.70 13.66 6.44
N GLU A 664 15.23 14.88 6.54
CA GLU A 664 16.25 15.42 5.62
C GLU A 664 17.15 16.43 6.29
N ILE A 665 18.43 16.33 5.98
CA ILE A 665 19.39 17.43 6.09
C ILE A 665 20.00 17.63 4.71
N SER A 666 19.99 18.86 4.19
CA SER A 666 20.71 19.17 2.97
C SER A 666 21.49 20.48 3.12
N LEU A 667 22.71 20.45 2.64
CA LEU A 667 23.61 21.58 2.56
C LEU A 667 23.89 21.86 1.11
N SER A 668 23.58 23.07 0.64
CA SER A 668 23.88 23.49 -0.71
C SER A 668 24.68 24.81 -0.70
N TYR A 669 25.56 24.94 -1.67
CA TYR A 669 26.38 26.11 -1.84
C TYR A 669 26.38 26.55 -3.31
N ASP A 670 25.88 27.74 -3.55
CA ASP A 670 25.92 28.40 -4.87
C ASP A 670 27.23 29.16 -4.96
N LEU A 671 28.13 28.75 -5.88
CA LEU A 671 29.42 29.36 -6.06
C LEU A 671 29.30 30.81 -6.54
N PRO A 672 30.08 31.73 -5.98
CA PRO A 672 30.08 33.12 -6.41
C PRO A 672 30.38 33.27 -7.90
N LYS A 673 29.63 34.11 -8.60
CA LYS A 673 29.83 34.35 -10.04
C LYS A 673 31.26 34.65 -10.41
N LYS A 674 31.99 35.40 -9.58
CA LYS A 674 33.41 35.71 -9.78
C LYS A 674 34.32 34.51 -9.96
N TRP A 675 33.94 33.32 -9.41
CA TRP A 675 34.75 32.10 -9.51
C TRP A 675 34.42 31.29 -10.77
N ILE A 676 33.19 31.40 -11.26
CA ILE A 676 32.69 30.56 -12.36
C ILE A 676 32.68 31.29 -13.71
N GLU A 677 32.67 32.63 -13.70
CA GLU A 677 32.64 33.46 -14.91
C GLU A 677 33.87 33.24 -15.83
N PRO A 678 35.12 33.07 -15.32
CA PRO A 678 36.25 32.72 -16.16
C PRO A 678 36.09 31.38 -16.89
N LEU A 679 35.28 30.47 -16.33
CA LEU A 679 35.00 29.17 -16.91
C LEU A 679 33.82 29.22 -17.89
N LYS A 680 33.25 30.40 -18.18
CA LYS A 680 32.06 30.61 -18.99
C LYS A 680 30.83 29.84 -18.48
N ILE A 681 30.74 29.60 -17.17
CA ILE A 681 29.61 28.95 -16.51
C ILE A 681 28.72 30.01 -15.88
N SER A 682 27.43 29.97 -16.17
CA SER A 682 26.45 30.95 -15.68
C SER A 682 26.01 30.70 -14.24
N ASN A 683 25.97 29.44 -13.81
CA ASN A 683 25.63 29.02 -12.45
C ASN A 683 26.25 27.67 -12.13
N LEU A 684 26.83 27.52 -10.93
CA LEU A 684 27.36 26.26 -10.42
C LEU A 684 27.02 26.16 -8.93
N GLY A 685 26.25 25.13 -8.59
CA GLY A 685 25.88 24.80 -7.21
C GLY A 685 26.32 23.42 -6.83
N LEU A 686 26.75 23.25 -5.59
CA LEU A 686 27.06 21.97 -4.97
C LEU A 686 25.96 21.68 -3.94
N LYS A 687 25.44 20.46 -3.91
CA LYS A 687 24.46 20.03 -2.92
C LYS A 687 24.86 18.68 -2.32
N LEU A 688 24.91 18.63 -0.99
CA LEU A 688 24.97 17.42 -0.21
C LEU A 688 23.63 17.22 0.48
N GLN A 689 23.04 16.04 0.36
CA GLN A 689 21.76 15.73 0.95
C GLN A 689 21.78 14.35 1.59
N ALA A 690 21.20 14.25 2.78
CA ALA A 690 20.97 12.99 3.47
C ALA A 690 19.51 12.90 3.90
N THR A 691 18.89 11.76 3.68
CA THR A 691 17.46 11.52 3.96
C THR A 691 17.26 10.31 4.86
N ASN A 692 16.17 10.31 5.65
CA ASN A 692 15.80 9.24 6.58
C ASN A 692 16.93 8.88 7.56
N LEU A 693 17.59 9.90 8.14
CA LEU A 693 18.80 9.72 8.91
C LEU A 693 18.59 8.88 10.18
N PHE A 694 17.63 9.25 11.01
CA PHE A 694 17.31 8.49 12.21
C PHE A 694 15.99 8.96 12.84
N LEU A 695 15.44 8.11 13.71
CA LEU A 695 14.33 8.42 14.59
C LEU A 695 14.84 9.22 15.79
N LEU A 696 14.18 10.34 16.07
CA LEU A 696 14.40 11.14 17.30
C LEU A 696 13.55 10.60 18.45
N TYR A 697 12.42 10.00 18.13
CA TYR A 697 11.50 9.37 19.06
C TYR A 697 10.76 8.22 18.40
N ALA A 698 10.60 7.11 19.08
CA ALA A 698 9.70 5.98 18.79
C ALA A 698 9.44 5.20 20.08
N ASP A 699 8.45 4.31 20.10
CA ASP A 699 8.15 3.45 21.24
C ASP A 699 9.27 2.42 21.46
N ASP A 700 9.74 2.27 22.70
CA ASP A 700 10.80 1.31 23.07
C ASP A 700 10.39 -0.15 22.83
N LYS A 701 9.08 -0.48 22.88
CA LYS A 701 8.56 -1.82 22.53
C LYS A 701 8.87 -2.26 21.10
N LEU A 702 9.16 -1.31 20.20
CA LEU A 702 9.54 -1.60 18.83
C LEU A 702 10.99 -2.09 18.68
N ASN A 703 11.77 -2.09 19.77
CA ASN A 703 13.18 -2.56 19.81
C ASN A 703 14.07 -1.93 18.72
N GLY A 704 13.84 -0.66 18.37
CA GLY A 704 14.57 0.07 17.34
C GLY A 704 14.08 -0.17 15.91
N GLN A 705 13.03 -0.97 15.71
CA GLN A 705 12.36 -1.06 14.42
C GLN A 705 11.59 0.22 14.11
N ASP A 706 11.48 0.54 12.84
CA ASP A 706 10.87 1.77 12.38
C ASP A 706 9.33 1.63 12.29
N PRO A 707 8.56 2.43 13.06
CA PRO A 707 7.11 2.32 13.06
C PRO A 707 6.45 2.61 11.70
N GLU A 708 7.07 3.42 10.83
CA GLU A 708 6.52 3.73 9.50
C GLU A 708 6.56 2.51 8.56
N PHE A 709 7.50 1.60 8.78
CA PHE A 709 7.74 0.44 7.89
C PHE A 709 7.47 -0.91 8.57
N PHE A 710 6.98 -0.92 9.80
CA PHE A 710 6.83 -2.12 10.61
C PHE A 710 6.01 -3.23 9.94
N ASN A 711 4.93 -2.88 9.23
CA ASN A 711 4.02 -3.83 8.58
C ASN A 711 4.24 -3.94 7.06
N THR A 712 5.40 -3.59 6.53
CA THR A 712 5.66 -3.54 5.07
C THR A 712 6.38 -4.77 4.52
N GLY A 713 6.16 -5.95 5.08
CA GLY A 713 6.66 -7.20 4.51
C GLY A 713 8.19 -7.36 4.58
N GLY A 714 8.80 -7.04 5.70
CA GLY A 714 10.21 -7.34 5.97
C GLY A 714 11.20 -6.18 5.78
N VAL A 715 10.70 -4.95 5.58
CA VAL A 715 11.53 -3.75 5.60
C VAL A 715 11.02 -2.83 6.69
N ALA A 716 11.46 -3.06 7.93
CA ALA A 716 11.07 -2.24 9.08
C ALA A 716 12.03 -1.06 9.35
N VAL A 717 12.99 -0.82 8.48
CA VAL A 717 13.94 0.30 8.62
C VAL A 717 14.08 1.03 7.28
N PRO A 718 13.73 2.31 7.18
CA PRO A 718 14.06 3.10 6.01
C PRO A 718 15.56 3.29 5.95
N MET A 719 16.13 3.10 4.78
CA MET A 719 17.54 3.35 4.59
C MET A 719 17.85 4.84 4.56
N ALA A 720 18.85 5.26 5.34
CA ALA A 720 19.44 6.58 5.18
C ALA A 720 20.08 6.70 3.78
N LYS A 721 19.74 7.75 3.04
CA LYS A 721 20.31 8.08 1.72
C LYS A 721 20.92 9.47 1.71
#